data_caa67b640c62ad97fce0a670465e0098
#
_entry.id   caa67b640c62ad97fce0a670465e0098
#
_cell.length_a   1.000
_cell.length_b   1.000
_cell.length_c   1.000
_cell.angle_alpha   90.00
_cell.angle_beta   90.00
_cell.angle_gamma   90.00
#
_symmetry.space_group_name_H-M   'P 1'
#
loop_
_entity.id
_entity.type
_entity.pdbx_description
1 polymer ?
#
loop_
_entity_poly.entity_id
_entity_poly.type
_entity_poly.pdbx_seq_one_letter_code
_entity_poly.pdbx_strand_id
1 'polypeptide(L)'
;MGQDQSSVFDLAAVAAASNGGNNDPLLPPARYIGAPQKPSKMPYNKYVAYDKQVPFDFPERTWPGKRLQRAPRWCSVDLRDGNQALVNPMDSERKLRFWNLLVSMGFKEIEVGFPSASETDYDFIRMLIERELIPDDVTIVVLTQAREHLIRKTYECLKGAKRAIVHFYNSVSVLQREVVFRKDKAGIKKLATDAAALCKELEGEAKGIDLYYEYSPESFTGTEPEYAVEVCNAVIDVIKPTPEHPMIINLPATVEMTTPNVFADEVEYVSNHLVPRDAVVLSLHPHNDEGMGVAATELAVLAGADRVEGCLLGNGERTGNVDLVTLGLNFLTQGIDPQIDYSNVPEIRKTVEYCNQIKISERHPYAGNFVFTAFSGSHQDAIKKGLEARQVAADRAGADLDSFVWLVPYLPIDPKDIGRSYEALIRVNSQSGKGGMAYLLKTNHNLDLPKRLQVEFEKVVQNYADETKKEVKDEDIWRLFKDEYLPVEESGATAAGVVVGDSKDETLEQWGRLKLLKVSVSSGEDGSDTVLKARILDRGVNVGVDEPVEREVSGIGNGPIAAFLNAVSNFGIEASVMDYVEHTMSVGTDAMAASYVECQIGEEDNTSIVWGVGIDTSIVTSSLKAIISAINRSER
;
A
#
# COMPACT_ATOMS: atom_id res chain seq x y z
N MET A 1 -9.64 -45.80 6.39
CA MET A 1 -10.18 -44.86 5.41
C MET A 1 -9.31 -43.60 5.51
N GLY A 2 -8.35 -43.50 4.59
CA GLY A 2 -7.41 -42.40 4.57
C GLY A 2 -8.12 -41.15 4.02
N GLN A 3 -8.13 -40.10 4.80
CA GLN A 3 -8.48 -38.76 4.28
C GLN A 3 -7.30 -38.28 3.47
N ASP A 4 -7.59 -38.06 2.21
CA ASP A 4 -6.76 -37.42 1.21
C ASP A 4 -6.33 -36.03 1.71
N GLN A 5 -5.06 -35.88 2.07
CA GLN A 5 -4.46 -34.57 2.33
C GLN A 5 -4.19 -33.92 0.97
N SER A 6 -5.26 -33.43 0.33
CA SER A 6 -5.15 -32.62 -0.87
C SER A 6 -4.34 -31.36 -0.56
N SER A 7 -3.17 -31.29 -1.16
CA SER A 7 -2.31 -30.14 -1.46
C SER A 7 -2.58 -28.86 -0.65
N VAL A 8 -2.04 -28.82 0.56
CA VAL A 8 -1.74 -27.52 1.20
C VAL A 8 -0.67 -26.86 0.34
N PHE A 9 -0.96 -25.69 -0.21
CA PHE A 9 0.00 -24.86 -0.93
C PHE A 9 1.23 -24.67 -0.02
N ASP A 10 2.37 -25.22 -0.41
CA ASP A 10 3.56 -25.25 0.44
C ASP A 10 4.35 -23.96 0.27
N LEU A 11 4.05 -22.96 1.10
CA LEU A 11 4.76 -21.68 1.15
C LEU A 11 6.28 -21.86 1.36
N ALA A 12 6.70 -22.91 2.05
CA ALA A 12 8.13 -23.17 2.27
C ALA A 12 8.81 -23.67 0.99
N ALA A 13 8.10 -24.48 0.19
CA ALA A 13 8.61 -24.93 -1.12
C ALA A 13 8.71 -23.75 -2.11
N VAL A 14 7.73 -22.83 -2.12
CA VAL A 14 7.78 -21.62 -2.94
C VAL A 14 8.93 -20.70 -2.50
N ALA A 15 9.13 -20.51 -1.21
CA ALA A 15 10.25 -19.73 -0.67
C ALA A 15 11.61 -20.36 -1.03
N ALA A 16 11.73 -21.67 -1.03
CA ALA A 16 12.95 -22.38 -1.44
C ALA A 16 13.22 -22.25 -2.95
N ALA A 17 12.16 -22.28 -3.78
CA ALA A 17 12.28 -22.11 -5.23
C ALA A 17 12.72 -20.69 -5.63
N SER A 18 12.42 -19.67 -4.83
CA SER A 18 12.82 -18.28 -5.09
C SER A 18 14.35 -18.07 -5.04
N ASN A 19 15.08 -18.93 -4.32
CA ASN A 19 16.53 -18.87 -4.16
C ASN A 19 17.32 -19.66 -5.23
N GLY A 20 16.64 -20.35 -6.14
CA GLY A 20 17.26 -21.07 -7.25
C GLY A 20 17.80 -20.12 -8.32
N GLY A 21 19.11 -20.19 -8.64
CA GLY A 21 19.71 -19.37 -9.69
C GLY A 21 18.98 -19.56 -11.03
N ASN A 22 18.59 -18.45 -11.65
CA ASN A 22 17.91 -18.41 -12.94
C ASN A 22 18.92 -18.72 -14.06
N ASN A 23 18.60 -19.70 -14.90
CA ASN A 23 19.27 -19.92 -16.20
C ASN A 23 18.62 -19.11 -17.34
N ASP A 24 17.74 -18.16 -17.01
CA ASP A 24 17.09 -17.31 -18.02
C ASP A 24 18.12 -16.39 -18.70
N PRO A 25 17.95 -16.07 -20.00
CA PRO A 25 18.85 -15.17 -20.68
C PRO A 25 18.88 -13.81 -20.00
N LEU A 26 20.06 -13.44 -19.48
CA LEU A 26 20.27 -12.19 -18.77
C LEU A 26 20.05 -11.00 -19.71
N LEU A 27 19.33 -9.99 -19.23
CA LEU A 27 19.33 -8.69 -19.88
C LEU A 27 20.78 -8.16 -19.94
N PRO A 28 21.15 -7.41 -20.99
CA PRO A 28 22.48 -6.81 -21.04
C PRO A 28 22.71 -5.93 -19.80
N PRO A 29 23.98 -5.80 -19.33
CA PRO A 29 24.28 -4.96 -18.17
C PRO A 29 23.76 -3.54 -18.36
N ALA A 30 23.17 -2.96 -17.31
CA ALA A 30 22.70 -1.58 -17.37
C ALA A 30 23.87 -0.63 -17.65
N ARG A 31 23.66 0.32 -18.55
CA ARG A 31 24.61 1.38 -18.85
C ARG A 31 24.27 2.60 -18.02
N TYR A 32 25.31 3.26 -17.54
CA TYR A 32 25.14 4.39 -16.62
C TYR A 32 25.88 5.62 -17.16
N ILE A 33 25.23 6.77 -17.03
CA ILE A 33 25.86 8.08 -17.05
C ILE A 33 26.02 8.50 -15.59
N GLY A 34 27.24 8.85 -15.19
CA GLY A 34 27.54 9.17 -13.81
C GLY A 34 27.49 7.95 -12.87
N ALA A 35 27.05 8.16 -11.64
CA ALA A 35 27.03 7.13 -10.62
C ALA A 35 25.90 6.11 -10.85
N PRO A 36 26.16 4.80 -10.69
CA PRO A 36 25.10 3.81 -10.69
C PRO A 36 24.18 3.99 -9.48
N GLN A 37 22.91 3.60 -9.65
CA GLN A 37 22.00 3.50 -8.51
C GLN A 37 22.49 2.46 -7.53
N LYS A 38 22.33 2.76 -6.24
CA LYS A 38 22.68 1.81 -5.19
C LYS A 38 21.49 0.88 -4.94
N PRO A 39 21.73 -0.38 -4.51
CA PRO A 39 20.68 -1.23 -4.02
C PRO A 39 19.86 -0.51 -2.97
N SER A 40 18.54 -0.61 -3.07
CA SER A 40 17.63 -0.08 -2.06
C SER A 40 17.63 -0.99 -0.82
N LYS A 41 16.98 -0.52 0.25
CA LYS A 41 16.71 -1.35 1.44
C LYS A 41 15.36 -2.07 1.32
N MET A 42 14.73 -2.04 0.12
CA MET A 42 13.43 -2.66 -0.09
C MET A 42 13.55 -4.20 0.00
N PRO A 43 12.61 -4.86 0.66
CA PRO A 43 12.68 -6.32 0.89
C PRO A 43 12.21 -7.12 -0.34
N TYR A 44 12.79 -6.84 -1.52
CA TYR A 44 12.39 -7.46 -2.79
C TYR A 44 12.52 -8.99 -2.78
N ASN A 45 13.41 -9.55 -1.97
CA ASN A 45 13.67 -10.98 -1.88
C ASN A 45 12.47 -11.80 -1.34
N LYS A 46 11.52 -11.15 -0.67
CA LYS A 46 10.33 -11.84 -0.16
C LYS A 46 9.21 -11.96 -1.20
N TYR A 47 9.36 -11.30 -2.34
CA TYR A 47 8.40 -11.35 -3.43
C TYR A 47 8.86 -12.33 -4.51
N VAL A 48 7.96 -13.19 -4.93
CA VAL A 48 8.24 -14.25 -5.90
C VAL A 48 7.59 -13.88 -7.22
N ALA A 49 8.36 -13.88 -8.30
CA ALA A 49 7.86 -13.61 -9.63
C ALA A 49 6.74 -14.57 -10.03
N TYR A 50 5.73 -14.08 -10.77
CA TYR A 50 4.54 -14.85 -11.13
C TYR A 50 4.86 -16.14 -11.90
N ASP A 51 5.83 -16.12 -12.80
CA ASP A 51 6.29 -17.27 -13.56
C ASP A 51 6.90 -18.38 -12.70
N LYS A 52 7.36 -18.05 -11.49
CA LYS A 52 7.80 -19.04 -10.48
C LYS A 52 6.65 -19.59 -9.64
N GLN A 53 5.57 -18.83 -9.48
CA GLN A 53 4.37 -19.27 -8.78
C GLN A 53 3.45 -20.10 -9.68
N VAL A 54 3.30 -19.68 -10.93
CA VAL A 54 2.53 -20.34 -11.99
C VAL A 54 3.43 -20.48 -13.21
N PRO A 55 4.24 -21.53 -13.31
CA PRO A 55 5.16 -21.72 -14.43
C PRO A 55 4.41 -21.70 -15.77
N PHE A 56 4.81 -20.77 -16.64
CA PHE A 56 4.29 -20.64 -18.00
C PHE A 56 5.44 -20.32 -18.94
N ASP A 57 5.63 -21.14 -19.96
CA ASP A 57 6.64 -20.95 -21.00
C ASP A 57 5.99 -20.75 -22.37
N PHE A 58 6.41 -19.69 -23.08
CA PHE A 58 5.91 -19.37 -24.41
C PHE A 58 7.08 -18.90 -25.30
N PRO A 59 7.84 -19.83 -25.91
CA PRO A 59 9.18 -19.56 -26.45
C PRO A 59 9.25 -18.83 -27.79
N GLU A 60 8.15 -18.44 -28.42
CA GLU A 60 8.16 -18.03 -29.84
C GLU A 60 8.45 -16.54 -30.11
N ARG A 61 8.59 -15.69 -29.09
CA ARG A 61 8.90 -14.26 -29.25
C ARG A 61 10.20 -13.90 -28.51
N THR A 62 10.91 -12.82 -28.96
CA THR A 62 12.15 -12.43 -28.30
C THR A 62 11.91 -11.70 -26.99
N TRP A 63 11.30 -10.50 -27.01
CA TRP A 63 11.05 -9.73 -25.79
C TRP A 63 9.98 -10.36 -24.86
N PRO A 64 8.89 -10.95 -25.36
CA PRO A 64 7.91 -11.58 -24.44
C PRO A 64 8.44 -12.83 -23.75
N GLY A 65 9.46 -13.49 -24.33
CA GLY A 65 10.16 -14.60 -23.70
C GLY A 65 11.16 -14.20 -22.62
N LYS A 66 11.48 -12.92 -22.51
CA LYS A 66 12.43 -12.39 -21.51
C LYS A 66 11.75 -12.21 -20.15
N ARG A 67 12.54 -12.17 -19.10
CA ARG A 67 12.11 -11.89 -17.73
C ARG A 67 12.83 -10.66 -17.21
N LEU A 68 12.12 -9.83 -16.47
CA LEU A 68 12.74 -8.76 -15.71
C LEU A 68 13.66 -9.34 -14.65
N GLN A 69 14.90 -8.92 -14.62
CA GLN A 69 15.92 -9.40 -13.66
C GLN A 69 16.52 -8.28 -12.84
N ARG A 70 16.33 -7.05 -13.29
CA ARG A 70 16.80 -5.83 -12.63
C ARG A 70 15.90 -4.66 -13.02
N ALA A 71 15.85 -3.66 -12.14
CA ALA A 71 15.20 -2.40 -12.45
C ALA A 71 15.98 -1.65 -13.56
N PRO A 72 15.31 -0.84 -14.38
CA PRO A 72 15.96 0.11 -15.26
C PRO A 72 16.63 1.21 -14.44
N ARG A 73 17.44 2.04 -15.08
CA ARG A 73 17.87 3.31 -14.54
C ARG A 73 16.69 4.27 -14.51
N TRP A 74 16.55 5.03 -13.42
CA TRP A 74 15.43 5.92 -13.21
C TRP A 74 15.81 7.38 -13.38
N CYS A 75 14.97 8.14 -14.08
CA CYS A 75 15.02 9.60 -14.10
C CYS A 75 13.66 10.16 -13.65
N SER A 76 13.66 11.00 -12.63
CA SER A 76 12.47 11.76 -12.29
C SER A 76 12.38 13.01 -13.17
N VAL A 77 11.23 13.20 -13.81
CA VAL A 77 10.91 14.43 -14.56
C VAL A 77 9.86 15.29 -13.84
N ASP A 78 9.60 15.02 -12.56
CA ASP A 78 8.63 15.75 -11.75
C ASP A 78 8.86 17.28 -11.73
N LEU A 79 10.14 17.71 -11.66
CA LEU A 79 10.51 19.12 -11.56
C LEU A 79 10.52 19.86 -12.90
N ARG A 80 10.38 19.15 -14.02
CA ARG A 80 10.29 19.72 -15.35
C ARG A 80 8.94 19.40 -16.00
N ASP A 81 8.72 18.18 -16.49
CA ASP A 81 7.52 17.80 -17.23
C ASP A 81 6.29 17.75 -16.31
N GLY A 82 6.46 17.20 -15.12
CA GLY A 82 5.44 17.24 -14.08
C GLY A 82 5.08 18.66 -13.66
N ASN A 83 6.06 19.55 -13.52
CA ASN A 83 5.86 20.92 -13.11
C ASN A 83 5.19 21.78 -14.20
N GLN A 84 5.56 21.61 -15.47
CA GLN A 84 5.00 22.41 -16.57
C GLN A 84 3.51 22.19 -16.77
N ALA A 85 2.98 21.05 -16.36
CA ALA A 85 1.58 20.67 -16.47
C ALA A 85 0.70 21.18 -15.31
N LEU A 86 1.28 21.83 -14.31
CA LEU A 86 0.55 22.31 -13.14
C LEU A 86 -0.15 23.64 -13.43
N VAL A 87 -1.40 23.77 -12.97
CA VAL A 87 -2.13 25.06 -12.99
C VAL A 87 -1.36 26.13 -12.20
N ASN A 88 -0.76 25.74 -11.08
CA ASN A 88 0.12 26.57 -10.26
C ASN A 88 1.52 25.94 -10.23
N PRO A 89 2.40 26.24 -11.19
CA PRO A 89 3.75 25.71 -11.22
C PRO A 89 4.48 25.92 -9.89
N MET A 90 5.37 25.01 -9.54
CA MET A 90 6.10 25.07 -8.29
C MET A 90 7.03 26.30 -8.27
N ASP A 91 7.00 27.03 -7.16
CA ASP A 91 8.05 27.98 -6.80
C ASP A 91 9.33 27.23 -6.36
N SER A 92 10.41 27.99 -6.13
CA SER A 92 11.70 27.41 -5.73
C SER A 92 11.65 26.65 -4.40
N GLU A 93 10.77 27.01 -3.47
CA GLU A 93 10.63 26.33 -2.18
C GLU A 93 10.00 24.94 -2.36
N ARG A 94 8.89 24.85 -3.12
CA ARG A 94 8.23 23.58 -3.44
C ARG A 94 9.14 22.69 -4.30
N LYS A 95 9.86 23.27 -5.29
CA LYS A 95 10.87 22.54 -6.07
C LYS A 95 11.98 21.99 -5.19
N LEU A 96 12.51 22.77 -4.25
CA LEU A 96 13.56 22.31 -3.34
C LEU A 96 13.06 21.19 -2.40
N ARG A 97 11.83 21.29 -1.92
CA ARG A 97 11.22 20.22 -1.12
C ARG A 97 11.09 18.94 -1.92
N PHE A 98 10.64 19.03 -3.17
CA PHE A 98 10.52 17.86 -4.04
C PHE A 98 11.90 17.28 -4.41
N TRP A 99 12.87 18.14 -4.72
CA TRP A 99 14.27 17.74 -4.93
C TRP A 99 14.82 16.92 -3.77
N ASN A 100 14.66 17.39 -2.56
CA ASN A 100 15.13 16.69 -1.36
C ASN A 100 14.47 15.33 -1.20
N LEU A 101 13.18 15.19 -1.49
CA LEU A 101 12.50 13.91 -1.51
C LEU A 101 13.15 12.96 -2.53
N LEU A 102 13.30 13.38 -3.78
CA LEU A 102 13.87 12.55 -4.85
C LEU A 102 15.30 12.08 -4.51
N VAL A 103 16.13 12.98 -4.01
CA VAL A 103 17.49 12.64 -3.56
C VAL A 103 17.45 11.62 -2.41
N SER A 104 16.57 11.82 -1.43
CA SER A 104 16.45 10.91 -0.28
C SER A 104 15.92 9.52 -0.67
N MET A 105 15.08 9.43 -1.69
CA MET A 105 14.59 8.16 -2.26
C MET A 105 15.67 7.41 -3.06
N GLY A 106 16.76 8.08 -3.45
CA GLY A 106 17.88 7.45 -4.15
C GLY A 106 17.93 7.70 -5.65
N PHE A 107 17.14 8.60 -6.21
CA PHE A 107 17.25 8.99 -7.61
C PHE A 107 18.65 9.53 -7.93
N LYS A 108 19.23 9.08 -9.05
CA LYS A 108 20.57 9.49 -9.50
C LYS A 108 20.53 10.37 -10.74
N GLU A 109 19.39 10.44 -11.39
CA GLU A 109 19.11 11.39 -12.47
C GLU A 109 17.79 12.09 -12.19
N ILE A 110 17.81 13.43 -12.26
CA ILE A 110 16.64 14.26 -11.98
C ILE A 110 16.60 15.39 -12.99
N GLU A 111 15.54 15.45 -13.80
CA GLU A 111 15.32 16.56 -14.73
C GLU A 111 14.73 17.76 -14.00
N VAL A 112 15.54 18.80 -13.83
CA VAL A 112 15.29 19.90 -12.88
C VAL A 112 14.59 21.11 -13.49
N GLY A 113 14.55 21.22 -14.83
CA GLY A 113 13.83 22.30 -15.48
C GLY A 113 14.22 22.54 -16.92
N PHE A 114 13.58 23.58 -17.49
CA PHE A 114 13.82 24.12 -18.83
C PHE A 114 14.23 25.59 -18.72
N PRO A 115 15.52 25.88 -18.47
CA PRO A 115 16.01 27.20 -18.06
C PRO A 115 15.83 28.30 -19.11
N SER A 116 15.73 27.91 -20.38
CA SER A 116 15.51 28.88 -21.46
C SER A 116 14.03 29.20 -21.68
N ALA A 117 13.10 28.45 -21.08
CA ALA A 117 11.66 28.71 -21.16
C ALA A 117 11.09 29.35 -19.90
N SER A 118 11.74 29.23 -18.74
CA SER A 118 11.25 29.69 -17.44
C SER A 118 12.38 30.30 -16.61
N GLU A 119 12.17 31.51 -16.14
CA GLU A 119 13.08 32.19 -15.21
C GLU A 119 13.15 31.48 -13.86
N THR A 120 12.02 30.95 -13.36
CA THR A 120 11.96 30.13 -12.14
C THR A 120 12.81 28.89 -12.27
N ASP A 121 12.79 28.22 -13.42
CA ASP A 121 13.62 27.05 -13.66
C ASP A 121 15.10 27.42 -13.74
N TYR A 122 15.42 28.53 -14.42
CA TYR A 122 16.80 29.06 -14.47
C TYR A 122 17.33 29.32 -13.06
N ASP A 123 16.59 30.06 -12.25
CA ASP A 123 16.98 30.45 -10.90
C ASP A 123 17.09 29.23 -9.98
N PHE A 124 16.19 28.27 -10.12
CA PHE A 124 16.24 27.02 -9.34
C PHE A 124 17.50 26.19 -9.67
N ILE A 125 17.83 26.03 -10.95
CA ILE A 125 19.04 25.32 -11.36
C ILE A 125 20.30 26.06 -10.86
N ARG A 126 20.34 27.38 -10.99
CA ARG A 126 21.44 28.19 -10.45
C ARG A 126 21.54 28.03 -8.92
N MET A 127 20.42 28.04 -8.21
CA MET A 127 20.40 27.82 -6.77
C MET A 127 20.98 26.44 -6.39
N LEU A 128 20.63 25.38 -7.13
CA LEU A 128 21.19 24.03 -6.87
C LEU A 128 22.71 24.01 -7.04
N ILE A 129 23.22 24.67 -8.09
CA ILE A 129 24.64 24.72 -8.39
C ILE A 129 25.40 25.63 -7.40
N GLU A 130 24.95 26.86 -7.19
CA GLU A 130 25.65 27.87 -6.41
C GLU A 130 25.67 27.59 -4.90
N ARG A 131 24.64 26.90 -4.41
CA ARG A 131 24.55 26.48 -3.00
C ARG A 131 25.08 25.06 -2.78
N GLU A 132 25.68 24.44 -3.81
CA GLU A 132 26.24 23.07 -3.73
C GLU A 132 25.22 22.04 -3.22
N LEU A 133 23.95 22.13 -3.67
CA LEU A 133 22.87 21.25 -3.23
C LEU A 133 22.78 19.94 -4.01
N ILE A 134 23.65 19.75 -5.02
CA ILE A 134 23.69 18.56 -5.87
C ILE A 134 24.69 17.56 -5.26
N PRO A 135 24.24 16.38 -4.77
CA PRO A 135 25.16 15.35 -4.29
C PRO A 135 26.10 14.88 -5.40
N ASP A 136 27.32 14.47 -5.04
CA ASP A 136 28.34 14.05 -6.01
C ASP A 136 27.91 12.83 -6.88
N ASP A 137 26.97 12.04 -6.40
CA ASP A 137 26.42 10.86 -7.07
C ASP A 137 25.08 11.12 -7.78
N VAL A 138 24.63 12.37 -7.87
CA VAL A 138 23.42 12.79 -8.58
C VAL A 138 23.79 13.61 -9.81
N THR A 139 23.12 13.36 -10.91
CA THR A 139 23.29 14.08 -12.17
C THR A 139 22.00 14.84 -12.47
N ILE A 140 22.11 16.16 -12.66
CA ILE A 140 20.98 16.95 -13.11
C ILE A 140 20.79 16.82 -14.62
N VAL A 141 19.54 16.73 -15.07
CA VAL A 141 19.15 16.74 -16.48
C VAL A 141 18.46 18.09 -16.75
N VAL A 142 18.83 18.72 -17.85
CA VAL A 142 18.32 20.06 -18.20
C VAL A 142 17.83 20.07 -19.64
N LEU A 143 16.54 20.38 -19.81
CA LEU A 143 15.87 20.36 -21.12
C LEU A 143 16.17 21.59 -21.94
N THR A 144 16.29 21.43 -23.26
CA THR A 144 16.32 22.50 -24.25
C THR A 144 15.72 22.06 -25.58
N GLN A 145 15.05 22.96 -26.31
CA GLN A 145 14.69 22.69 -27.70
C GLN A 145 15.90 22.79 -28.61
N ALA A 146 15.86 22.11 -29.76
CA ALA A 146 16.85 22.18 -30.82
C ALA A 146 16.83 23.55 -31.55
N ARG A 147 17.10 24.64 -30.80
CA ARG A 147 17.20 26.03 -31.26
C ARG A 147 18.40 26.71 -30.64
N GLU A 148 19.23 27.34 -31.45
CA GLU A 148 20.52 27.88 -31.04
C GLU A 148 20.46 28.76 -29.77
N HIS A 149 19.57 29.77 -29.74
CA HIS A 149 19.51 30.70 -28.61
C HIS A 149 19.05 30.01 -27.29
N LEU A 150 18.23 28.96 -27.37
CA LEU A 150 17.78 28.17 -26.20
C LEU A 150 18.91 27.26 -25.70
N ILE A 151 19.62 26.61 -26.59
CA ILE A 151 20.77 25.78 -26.25
C ILE A 151 21.86 26.63 -25.57
N ARG A 152 22.22 27.81 -26.15
CA ARG A 152 23.21 28.70 -25.53
C ARG A 152 22.80 29.17 -24.12
N LYS A 153 21.51 29.50 -23.91
CA LYS A 153 20.97 29.83 -22.58
C LYS A 153 21.07 28.69 -21.58
N THR A 154 20.85 27.47 -22.03
CA THR A 154 21.00 26.27 -21.20
C THR A 154 22.46 26.08 -20.75
N TYR A 155 23.43 26.22 -21.65
CA TYR A 155 24.85 26.15 -21.28
C TYR A 155 25.28 27.28 -20.34
N GLU A 156 24.73 28.49 -20.51
CA GLU A 156 24.93 29.57 -19.57
C GLU A 156 24.44 29.23 -18.17
N CYS A 157 23.26 28.60 -18.08
CA CYS A 157 22.66 28.17 -16.81
C CYS A 157 23.49 27.08 -16.11
N LEU A 158 24.16 26.21 -16.84
CA LEU A 158 24.94 25.10 -16.28
C LEU A 158 26.34 25.47 -15.78
N LYS A 159 26.81 26.73 -15.96
CA LYS A 159 28.14 27.13 -15.52
C LYS A 159 28.38 26.83 -14.04
N GLY A 160 29.45 26.09 -13.76
CA GLY A 160 29.83 25.69 -12.40
C GLY A 160 29.21 24.39 -11.91
N ALA A 161 28.36 23.73 -12.70
CA ALA A 161 27.91 22.38 -12.40
C ALA A 161 29.09 21.40 -12.47
N LYS A 162 29.13 20.37 -11.63
CA LYS A 162 30.14 19.30 -11.69
C LYS A 162 29.82 18.31 -12.81
N ARG A 163 28.56 17.91 -12.93
CA ARG A 163 28.06 16.98 -13.94
C ARG A 163 26.65 17.36 -14.35
N ALA A 164 26.33 17.23 -15.64
CA ALA A 164 24.99 17.49 -16.16
C ALA A 164 24.73 16.67 -17.43
N ILE A 165 23.45 16.40 -17.70
CA ILE A 165 22.94 15.91 -18.97
C ILE A 165 22.22 17.06 -19.66
N VAL A 166 22.65 17.41 -20.88
CA VAL A 166 21.93 18.34 -21.75
C VAL A 166 20.96 17.53 -22.58
N HIS A 167 19.67 17.67 -22.27
CA HIS A 167 18.59 17.00 -22.95
C HIS A 167 18.02 17.93 -24.03
N PHE A 168 18.27 17.62 -25.30
CA PHE A 168 17.73 18.38 -26.41
C PHE A 168 16.75 17.56 -27.24
N TYR A 169 15.75 18.25 -27.82
CA TYR A 169 14.69 17.58 -28.57
C TYR A 169 14.19 18.40 -29.75
N ASN A 170 13.64 17.72 -30.72
CA ASN A 170 12.74 18.24 -31.73
C ASN A 170 11.74 17.17 -32.14
N SER A 171 10.53 17.59 -32.55
CA SER A 171 9.55 16.61 -33.01
C SER A 171 9.90 16.06 -34.39
N VAL A 172 9.65 14.76 -34.56
CA VAL A 172 9.95 14.01 -35.77
C VAL A 172 8.74 13.32 -36.40
N SER A 173 7.56 13.41 -35.76
CA SER A 173 6.35 12.73 -36.21
C SER A 173 5.86 13.20 -37.59
N VAL A 174 5.15 12.31 -38.28
CA VAL A 174 4.54 12.60 -39.60
C VAL A 174 3.71 13.87 -39.55
N LEU A 175 2.76 13.92 -38.60
CA LEU A 175 1.83 15.05 -38.48
C LEU A 175 2.56 16.37 -38.22
N GLN A 176 3.53 16.40 -37.31
CA GLN A 176 4.24 17.63 -36.98
C GLN A 176 5.18 18.08 -38.10
N ARG A 177 5.81 17.16 -38.84
CA ARG A 177 6.59 17.51 -40.04
C ARG A 177 5.73 18.26 -41.05
N GLU A 178 4.52 17.74 -41.31
CA GLU A 178 3.62 18.31 -42.32
C GLU A 178 2.93 19.58 -41.89
N VAL A 179 2.37 19.60 -40.70
CA VAL A 179 1.46 20.68 -40.24
C VAL A 179 2.20 21.81 -39.53
N VAL A 180 3.14 21.45 -38.62
CA VAL A 180 3.79 22.40 -37.72
C VAL A 180 5.07 22.95 -38.36
N PHE A 181 5.99 22.09 -38.72
CA PHE A 181 7.29 22.50 -39.26
C PHE A 181 7.25 22.80 -40.77
N ARG A 182 6.35 22.15 -41.49
CA ARG A 182 6.27 22.22 -42.96
C ARG A 182 7.62 21.91 -43.60
N LYS A 183 8.25 20.83 -43.15
CA LYS A 183 9.56 20.35 -43.57
C LYS A 183 9.50 18.88 -43.92
N ASP A 184 10.29 18.48 -44.86
CA ASP A 184 10.52 17.08 -45.19
C ASP A 184 11.42 16.37 -44.15
N LYS A 185 11.58 15.07 -44.27
CA LYS A 185 12.43 14.26 -43.39
C LYS A 185 13.86 14.78 -43.31
N ALA A 186 14.45 15.21 -44.44
CA ALA A 186 15.80 15.75 -44.47
C ALA A 186 15.94 17.06 -43.67
N GLY A 187 14.94 17.94 -43.80
CA GLY A 187 14.88 19.21 -43.06
C GLY A 187 14.71 19.02 -41.54
N ILE A 188 13.91 18.05 -41.11
CA ILE A 188 13.74 17.72 -39.69
C ILE A 188 15.00 17.05 -39.11
N LYS A 189 15.59 16.09 -39.82
CA LYS A 189 16.84 15.48 -39.42
C LYS A 189 17.96 16.51 -39.26
N LYS A 190 18.02 17.50 -40.19
CA LYS A 190 18.98 18.60 -40.09
C LYS A 190 18.80 19.43 -38.82
N LEU A 191 17.57 19.69 -38.34
CA LEU A 191 17.37 20.38 -37.06
C LEU A 191 18.02 19.65 -35.89
N ALA A 192 17.89 18.31 -35.85
CA ALA A 192 18.48 17.47 -34.80
C ALA A 192 20.02 17.50 -34.87
N THR A 193 20.60 17.32 -36.08
CA THR A 193 22.05 17.29 -36.26
C THR A 193 22.72 18.64 -36.07
N ASP A 194 22.06 19.74 -36.45
CA ASP A 194 22.55 21.10 -36.20
C ASP A 194 22.59 21.39 -34.68
N ALA A 195 21.53 20.97 -33.93
CA ALA A 195 21.50 21.10 -32.49
C ALA A 195 22.59 20.27 -31.81
N ALA A 196 22.79 19.02 -32.25
CA ALA A 196 23.87 18.14 -31.76
C ALA A 196 25.26 18.75 -32.00
N ALA A 197 25.50 19.31 -33.21
CA ALA A 197 26.75 19.99 -33.56
C ALA A 197 27.01 21.22 -32.68
N LEU A 198 25.98 22.03 -32.42
CA LEU A 198 26.07 23.16 -31.50
C LEU A 198 26.36 22.73 -30.05
N CYS A 199 25.74 21.67 -29.59
CA CYS A 199 26.02 21.13 -28.25
C CYS A 199 27.50 20.69 -28.14
N LYS A 200 28.06 20.06 -29.17
CA LYS A 200 29.49 19.69 -29.21
C LYS A 200 30.41 20.92 -29.29
N GLU A 201 30.02 21.97 -30.00
CA GLU A 201 30.79 23.22 -30.05
C GLU A 201 30.86 23.84 -28.63
N LEU A 202 29.71 23.96 -27.95
CA LEU A 202 29.60 24.57 -26.63
C LEU A 202 30.22 23.71 -25.52
N GLU A 203 30.36 22.42 -25.67
CA GLU A 203 31.12 21.56 -24.76
C GLU A 203 32.55 22.07 -24.56
N GLY A 204 33.19 22.55 -25.62
CA GLY A 204 34.53 23.16 -25.57
C GLY A 204 34.59 24.42 -24.71
N GLU A 205 33.45 25.13 -24.53
CA GLU A 205 33.33 26.32 -23.70
C GLU A 205 32.94 25.97 -22.24
N ALA A 206 32.29 24.82 -22.00
CA ALA A 206 31.81 24.35 -20.71
C ALA A 206 32.91 23.65 -19.88
N LYS A 207 34.09 24.27 -19.79
CA LYS A 207 35.27 23.67 -19.13
C LYS A 207 34.98 23.32 -17.64
N GLY A 208 35.30 22.09 -17.28
CA GLY A 208 35.19 21.59 -15.90
C GLY A 208 33.85 20.97 -15.58
N ILE A 209 32.95 20.87 -16.54
CA ILE A 209 31.67 20.15 -16.39
C ILE A 209 31.80 18.79 -17.07
N ASP A 210 31.44 17.71 -16.38
CA ASP A 210 31.31 16.37 -16.95
C ASP A 210 29.95 16.30 -17.67
N LEU A 211 29.92 16.59 -18.98
CA LEU A 211 28.68 16.75 -19.76
C LEU A 211 28.32 15.47 -20.50
N TYR A 212 27.08 15.07 -20.39
CA TYR A 212 26.44 14.01 -21.17
C TYR A 212 25.29 14.57 -22.00
N TYR A 213 24.87 13.82 -23.00
CA TYR A 213 23.83 14.23 -23.93
C TYR A 213 22.66 13.27 -23.92
N GLU A 214 21.47 13.85 -23.99
CA GLU A 214 20.22 13.16 -24.20
C GLU A 214 19.52 13.76 -25.41
N TYR A 215 19.07 12.92 -26.35
CA TYR A 215 18.29 13.32 -27.49
C TYR A 215 16.93 12.61 -27.49
N SER A 216 15.85 13.38 -27.61
CA SER A 216 14.49 12.87 -27.80
C SER A 216 13.99 13.18 -29.21
N PRO A 217 13.71 12.16 -30.06
CA PRO A 217 12.88 12.30 -31.24
C PRO A 217 11.41 12.43 -30.78
N GLU A 218 11.00 13.66 -30.43
CA GLU A 218 9.68 13.92 -29.83
C GLU A 218 8.57 13.40 -30.72
N SER A 219 7.46 12.94 -30.09
CA SER A 219 6.34 12.28 -30.74
C SER A 219 6.75 10.97 -31.46
N PHE A 220 7.63 10.21 -30.83
CA PHE A 220 8.16 8.94 -31.37
C PHE A 220 7.03 7.98 -31.80
N THR A 221 5.99 7.81 -31.01
CA THR A 221 4.83 6.95 -31.32
C THR A 221 4.04 7.39 -32.56
N GLY A 222 4.20 8.63 -33.01
CA GLY A 222 3.62 9.13 -34.27
C GLY A 222 4.60 9.19 -35.44
N THR A 223 5.76 8.49 -35.31
CA THR A 223 6.88 8.52 -36.25
C THR A 223 7.12 7.14 -36.81
N GLU A 224 7.48 7.05 -38.09
CA GLU A 224 7.92 5.80 -38.69
C GLU A 224 9.18 5.29 -37.96
N PRO A 225 9.21 4.05 -37.43
CA PRO A 225 10.35 3.55 -36.65
C PRO A 225 11.69 3.63 -37.41
N GLU A 226 11.68 3.38 -38.72
CA GLU A 226 12.87 3.47 -39.56
C GLU A 226 13.40 4.91 -39.63
N TYR A 227 12.50 5.89 -39.68
CA TYR A 227 12.91 7.29 -39.72
C TYR A 227 13.37 7.77 -38.34
N ALA A 228 12.77 7.32 -37.28
CA ALA A 228 13.26 7.58 -35.91
C ALA A 228 14.70 7.07 -35.73
N VAL A 229 14.98 5.84 -36.17
CA VAL A 229 16.33 5.27 -36.17
C VAL A 229 17.28 6.10 -37.03
N GLU A 230 16.86 6.52 -38.22
CA GLU A 230 17.70 7.35 -39.13
C GLU A 230 18.10 8.67 -38.44
N VAL A 231 17.18 9.34 -37.79
CA VAL A 231 17.47 10.61 -37.09
C VAL A 231 18.35 10.37 -35.87
N CYS A 232 18.06 9.35 -35.05
CA CYS A 232 18.86 9.03 -33.88
C CYS A 232 20.30 8.68 -34.26
N ASN A 233 20.52 7.82 -35.27
CA ASN A 233 21.84 7.49 -35.73
C ASN A 233 22.59 8.73 -36.29
N ALA A 234 21.90 9.63 -37.00
CA ALA A 234 22.53 10.88 -37.47
C ALA A 234 22.96 11.78 -36.30
N VAL A 235 22.21 11.82 -35.19
CA VAL A 235 22.62 12.54 -33.97
C VAL A 235 23.80 11.84 -33.30
N ILE A 236 23.77 10.52 -33.20
CA ILE A 236 24.87 9.70 -32.65
C ILE A 236 26.16 9.94 -33.43
N ASP A 237 26.10 10.03 -34.77
CA ASP A 237 27.25 10.29 -35.62
C ASP A 237 27.89 11.68 -35.38
N VAL A 238 27.09 12.65 -34.92
CA VAL A 238 27.61 13.98 -34.55
C VAL A 238 28.20 13.99 -33.15
N ILE A 239 27.48 13.41 -32.17
CA ILE A 239 27.88 13.38 -30.74
C ILE A 239 29.12 12.47 -30.55
N LYS A 240 29.15 11.34 -31.25
CA LYS A 240 30.21 10.30 -31.17
C LYS A 240 30.40 9.76 -29.75
N PRO A 241 29.34 9.22 -29.15
CA PRO A 241 29.45 8.61 -27.82
C PRO A 241 30.37 7.39 -27.86
N THR A 242 30.87 7.00 -26.68
CA THR A 242 31.64 5.77 -26.48
C THR A 242 31.00 4.94 -25.37
N PRO A 243 31.33 3.65 -25.25
CA PRO A 243 30.82 2.85 -24.11
C PRO A 243 31.20 3.42 -22.75
N GLU A 244 32.33 4.13 -22.63
CA GLU A 244 32.79 4.78 -21.40
C GLU A 244 32.10 6.14 -21.16
N HIS A 245 31.67 6.79 -22.24
CA HIS A 245 30.97 8.07 -22.22
C HIS A 245 29.73 8.01 -23.15
N PRO A 246 28.70 7.26 -22.75
CA PRO A 246 27.53 7.03 -23.59
C PRO A 246 26.63 8.25 -23.68
N MET A 247 25.78 8.30 -24.71
CA MET A 247 24.67 9.23 -24.80
C MET A 247 23.35 8.51 -24.53
N ILE A 248 22.32 9.29 -24.21
CA ILE A 248 20.95 8.82 -24.05
C ILE A 248 20.19 9.08 -25.34
N ILE A 249 19.53 8.05 -25.86
CA ILE A 249 18.44 8.19 -26.84
C ILE A 249 17.15 7.89 -26.09
N ASN A 250 16.28 8.88 -25.97
CA ASN A 250 15.06 8.80 -25.21
C ASN A 250 13.85 8.72 -26.15
N LEU A 251 13.00 7.71 -26.02
CA LEU A 251 11.85 7.47 -26.90
C LEU A 251 10.56 7.93 -26.20
N PRO A 252 10.07 9.15 -26.46
CA PRO A 252 8.87 9.63 -25.81
C PRO A 252 7.61 9.12 -26.52
N ALA A 253 6.79 8.37 -25.79
CA ALA A 253 5.38 8.26 -26.14
C ALA A 253 4.67 9.56 -25.72
N THR A 254 4.99 10.65 -26.44
CA THR A 254 4.51 12.02 -26.17
C THR A 254 3.00 12.06 -26.05
N VAL A 255 2.33 11.26 -26.89
CA VAL A 255 0.94 10.83 -26.73
C VAL A 255 0.94 9.30 -26.83
N GLU A 256 0.28 8.64 -25.91
CA GLU A 256 0.07 7.21 -25.98
C GLU A 256 -0.87 6.92 -27.18
N MET A 257 -0.37 6.23 -28.19
CA MET A 257 -1.06 6.02 -29.46
C MET A 257 -1.13 4.54 -29.86
N THR A 258 -0.40 3.68 -29.15
CA THR A 258 -0.31 2.25 -29.48
C THR A 258 -0.55 1.39 -28.25
N THR A 259 -0.91 0.13 -28.49
CA THR A 259 -0.98 -0.85 -27.40
C THR A 259 0.42 -1.17 -26.86
N PRO A 260 0.55 -1.58 -25.58
CA PRO A 260 1.84 -1.83 -24.94
C PRO A 260 2.77 -2.79 -25.70
N ASN A 261 2.20 -3.81 -26.33
CA ASN A 261 2.97 -4.77 -27.13
C ASN A 261 3.55 -4.15 -28.42
N VAL A 262 2.80 -3.25 -29.08
CA VAL A 262 3.29 -2.55 -30.28
C VAL A 262 4.39 -1.58 -29.90
N PHE A 263 4.22 -0.82 -28.81
CA PHE A 263 5.27 0.05 -28.30
C PHE A 263 6.56 -0.73 -27.95
N ALA A 264 6.42 -1.90 -27.34
CA ALA A 264 7.56 -2.77 -27.06
C ALA A 264 8.25 -3.28 -28.36
N ASP A 265 7.48 -3.63 -29.39
CA ASP A 265 8.01 -4.03 -30.69
C ASP A 265 8.79 -2.87 -31.35
N GLU A 266 8.28 -1.63 -31.30
CA GLU A 266 8.96 -0.42 -31.78
C GLU A 266 10.27 -0.17 -31.01
N VAL A 267 10.26 -0.32 -29.69
CA VAL A 267 11.46 -0.17 -28.85
C VAL A 267 12.50 -1.25 -29.15
N GLU A 268 12.10 -2.52 -29.32
CA GLU A 268 13.02 -3.59 -29.71
C GLU A 268 13.61 -3.33 -31.09
N TYR A 269 12.79 -2.86 -32.04
CA TYR A 269 13.25 -2.47 -33.37
C TYR A 269 14.32 -1.37 -33.29
N VAL A 270 14.05 -0.28 -32.56
CA VAL A 270 15.02 0.82 -32.38
C VAL A 270 16.28 0.31 -31.69
N SER A 271 16.15 -0.46 -30.60
CA SER A 271 17.28 -1.02 -29.88
C SER A 271 18.23 -1.82 -30.78
N ASN A 272 17.66 -2.58 -31.72
CA ASN A 272 18.43 -3.42 -32.62
C ASN A 272 19.11 -2.67 -33.78
N HIS A 273 18.69 -1.42 -34.08
CA HIS A 273 19.15 -0.64 -35.22
C HIS A 273 19.95 0.62 -34.84
N LEU A 274 20.10 0.93 -33.54
CA LEU A 274 21.04 1.99 -33.11
C LEU A 274 22.48 1.55 -33.23
N VAL A 275 23.36 2.43 -33.77
CA VAL A 275 24.77 2.13 -34.00
C VAL A 275 25.64 3.30 -33.55
N PRO A 276 26.61 3.05 -32.65
CA PRO A 276 26.88 1.80 -31.93
C PRO A 276 25.91 1.63 -30.72
N ARG A 277 25.28 0.48 -30.61
CA ARG A 277 24.30 0.22 -29.53
C ARG A 277 24.95 0.25 -28.14
N ASP A 278 26.18 -0.16 -28.01
CA ASP A 278 26.92 -0.25 -26.76
C ASP A 278 27.39 1.12 -26.22
N ALA A 279 27.32 2.18 -27.01
CA ALA A 279 27.55 3.56 -26.57
C ALA A 279 26.24 4.35 -26.31
N VAL A 280 25.07 3.68 -26.32
CA VAL A 280 23.78 4.31 -26.15
C VAL A 280 23.05 3.75 -24.92
N VAL A 281 22.55 4.62 -24.08
CA VAL A 281 21.53 4.34 -23.06
C VAL A 281 20.16 4.56 -23.71
N LEU A 282 19.41 3.50 -23.93
CA LEU A 282 18.05 3.61 -24.50
C LEU A 282 17.07 3.93 -23.38
N SER A 283 16.44 5.08 -23.44
CA SER A 283 15.50 5.60 -22.45
C SER A 283 14.08 5.64 -22.99
N LEU A 284 13.12 5.58 -22.08
CA LEU A 284 11.70 5.68 -22.36
C LEU A 284 11.10 6.86 -21.59
N HIS A 285 10.17 7.60 -22.23
CA HIS A 285 9.40 8.66 -21.61
C HIS A 285 7.91 8.50 -21.97
N PRO A 286 7.21 7.53 -21.38
CA PRO A 286 5.80 7.28 -21.71
C PRO A 286 4.87 8.23 -20.95
N HIS A 287 3.83 8.70 -21.67
CA HIS A 287 2.61 9.26 -21.09
C HIS A 287 1.56 8.17 -20.88
N ASN A 288 0.42 8.52 -20.29
CA ASN A 288 -0.60 7.58 -19.84
C ASN A 288 -2.00 7.94 -20.42
N ASP A 289 -2.05 8.41 -21.67
CA ASP A 289 -3.27 8.94 -22.30
C ASP A 289 -4.40 7.90 -22.37
N GLU A 290 -4.07 6.64 -22.65
CA GLU A 290 -5.00 5.51 -22.73
C GLU A 290 -4.99 4.63 -21.47
N GLY A 291 -4.25 5.03 -20.43
CA GLY A 291 -4.17 4.33 -19.14
C GLY A 291 -3.23 3.13 -19.15
N MET A 292 -2.36 2.99 -20.13
CA MET A 292 -1.47 1.84 -20.30
C MET A 292 0.01 2.15 -20.06
N GLY A 293 0.35 3.37 -19.65
CA GLY A 293 1.73 3.84 -19.53
C GLY A 293 2.64 2.94 -18.70
N VAL A 294 2.15 2.39 -17.57
CA VAL A 294 2.92 1.44 -16.75
C VAL A 294 3.15 0.14 -17.51
N ALA A 295 2.11 -0.45 -18.11
CA ALA A 295 2.22 -1.71 -18.85
C ALA A 295 3.12 -1.56 -20.09
N ALA A 296 2.97 -0.46 -20.83
CA ALA A 296 3.83 -0.16 -21.99
C ALA A 296 5.30 -0.05 -21.57
N THR A 297 5.58 0.60 -20.44
CA THR A 297 6.95 0.75 -19.93
C THR A 297 7.55 -0.59 -19.51
N GLU A 298 6.81 -1.43 -18.78
CA GLU A 298 7.28 -2.76 -18.36
C GLU A 298 7.68 -3.62 -19.57
N LEU A 299 6.81 -3.66 -20.60
CA LEU A 299 7.09 -4.43 -21.81
C LEU A 299 8.26 -3.83 -22.62
N ALA A 300 8.38 -2.50 -22.69
CA ALA A 300 9.48 -1.84 -23.38
C ALA A 300 10.83 -2.03 -22.67
N VAL A 301 10.84 -2.18 -21.34
CA VAL A 301 12.06 -2.58 -20.61
C VAL A 301 12.47 -4.00 -20.98
N LEU A 302 11.53 -4.95 -21.12
CA LEU A 302 11.80 -6.28 -21.66
C LEU A 302 12.35 -6.21 -23.09
N ALA A 303 11.85 -5.26 -23.89
CA ALA A 303 12.26 -5.03 -25.27
C ALA A 303 13.67 -4.43 -25.41
N GLY A 304 14.32 -4.04 -24.31
CA GLY A 304 15.72 -3.64 -24.30
C GLY A 304 16.00 -2.20 -23.89
N ALA A 305 15.04 -1.50 -23.29
CA ALA A 305 15.30 -0.20 -22.70
C ALA A 305 16.17 -0.32 -21.44
N ASP A 306 17.09 0.63 -21.27
CA ASP A 306 18.04 0.70 -20.16
C ASP A 306 17.58 1.64 -19.05
N ARG A 307 16.74 2.64 -19.38
CA ARG A 307 16.36 3.78 -18.53
C ARG A 307 14.89 4.13 -18.72
N VAL A 308 14.26 4.67 -17.69
CA VAL A 308 12.87 5.15 -17.72
C VAL A 308 12.78 6.52 -17.08
N GLU A 309 12.07 7.43 -17.75
CA GLU A 309 11.66 8.73 -17.23
C GLU A 309 10.19 8.70 -16.84
N GLY A 310 9.84 9.40 -15.78
CA GLY A 310 8.47 9.52 -15.31
C GLY A 310 8.34 10.41 -14.09
N CYS A 311 7.13 10.43 -13.52
CA CYS A 311 6.82 11.22 -12.33
C CYS A 311 6.32 10.34 -11.21
N LEU A 312 6.60 10.75 -9.97
CA LEU A 312 6.00 10.13 -8.79
C LEU A 312 4.47 10.29 -8.84
N LEU A 313 3.76 9.17 -8.72
CA LEU A 313 2.30 9.10 -8.78
C LEU A 313 1.69 9.62 -10.09
N GLY A 314 2.49 9.66 -11.17
CA GLY A 314 2.00 9.82 -12.54
C GLY A 314 1.56 11.23 -12.92
N ASN A 315 2.13 12.28 -12.30
CA ASN A 315 1.81 13.66 -12.68
C ASN A 315 2.40 14.04 -14.05
N GLY A 316 1.79 14.98 -14.76
CA GLY A 316 2.27 15.49 -16.05
C GLY A 316 1.16 15.97 -16.97
N GLU A 317 1.53 16.27 -18.22
CA GLU A 317 0.59 16.74 -19.24
C GLU A 317 -0.56 15.74 -19.45
N ARG A 318 -1.76 16.29 -19.66
CA ARG A 318 -3.00 15.56 -19.94
C ARG A 318 -3.32 14.54 -18.83
N THR A 319 -3.05 13.25 -19.04
CA THR A 319 -3.26 12.17 -18.07
C THR A 319 -2.02 11.86 -17.23
N GLY A 320 -0.90 12.54 -17.52
CA GLY A 320 0.36 12.42 -16.79
C GLY A 320 1.40 11.50 -17.46
N ASN A 321 2.57 11.49 -16.87
CA ASN A 321 3.67 10.58 -17.20
C ASN A 321 3.44 9.19 -16.60
N VAL A 322 4.24 8.22 -17.00
CA VAL A 322 4.28 6.92 -16.28
C VAL A 322 4.54 7.14 -14.80
N ASP A 323 3.76 6.44 -13.97
CA ASP A 323 3.89 6.50 -12.53
C ASP A 323 5.07 5.66 -12.04
N LEU A 324 6.14 6.33 -11.60
CA LEU A 324 7.36 5.69 -11.09
C LEU A 324 7.14 4.92 -9.78
N VAL A 325 6.17 5.32 -8.95
CA VAL A 325 5.83 4.60 -7.71
C VAL A 325 5.18 3.26 -8.07
N THR A 326 4.18 3.28 -8.93
CA THR A 326 3.51 2.05 -9.39
C THR A 326 4.49 1.13 -10.10
N LEU A 327 5.28 1.66 -11.04
CA LEU A 327 6.24 0.87 -11.81
C LEU A 327 7.32 0.24 -10.92
N GLY A 328 7.90 1.01 -9.99
CA GLY A 328 8.93 0.51 -9.08
C GLY A 328 8.40 -0.55 -8.11
N LEU A 329 7.18 -0.36 -7.59
CA LEU A 329 6.56 -1.35 -6.71
C LEU A 329 6.08 -2.60 -7.46
N ASN A 330 5.73 -2.49 -8.74
CA ASN A 330 5.48 -3.65 -9.59
C ASN A 330 6.75 -4.51 -9.73
N PHE A 331 7.93 -3.91 -9.93
CA PHE A 331 9.18 -4.65 -9.93
C PHE A 331 9.46 -5.30 -8.57
N LEU A 332 9.22 -4.58 -7.48
CA LEU A 332 9.37 -5.13 -6.13
C LEU A 332 8.54 -6.40 -5.93
N THR A 333 7.26 -6.39 -6.33
CA THR A 333 6.36 -7.55 -6.21
C THR A 333 6.75 -8.73 -7.09
N GLN A 334 7.64 -8.51 -8.07
CA GLN A 334 8.26 -9.57 -8.87
C GLN A 334 9.62 -10.03 -8.32
N GLY A 335 10.01 -9.59 -7.12
CA GLY A 335 11.27 -9.95 -6.49
C GLY A 335 12.48 -9.19 -7.05
N ILE A 336 12.27 -8.02 -7.64
CA ILE A 336 13.32 -7.18 -8.23
C ILE A 336 13.52 -5.95 -7.34
N ASP A 337 14.75 -5.70 -6.92
CA ASP A 337 15.10 -4.45 -6.23
C ASP A 337 14.86 -3.25 -7.14
N PRO A 338 13.91 -2.34 -6.84
CA PRO A 338 13.67 -1.16 -7.65
C PRO A 338 14.83 -0.16 -7.59
N GLN A 339 15.77 -0.29 -6.66
CA GLN A 339 16.90 0.61 -6.41
C GLN A 339 16.47 2.06 -6.04
N ILE A 340 15.20 2.24 -5.76
CA ILE A 340 14.59 3.46 -5.22
C ILE A 340 13.88 3.07 -3.92
N ASP A 341 13.95 3.91 -2.92
CA ASP A 341 13.31 3.68 -1.63
C ASP A 341 11.85 4.13 -1.64
N TYR A 342 10.94 3.17 -1.66
CA TYR A 342 9.49 3.36 -1.54
C TYR A 342 8.95 2.96 -0.16
N SER A 343 9.81 2.82 0.85
CA SER A 343 9.40 2.34 2.18
C SER A 343 8.42 3.26 2.92
N ASN A 344 8.19 4.48 2.41
CA ASN A 344 7.26 5.45 3.00
C ASN A 344 6.39 6.14 1.94
N VAL A 345 5.52 5.36 1.28
CA VAL A 345 4.55 5.87 0.29
C VAL A 345 3.64 6.97 0.86
N PRO A 346 3.18 6.95 2.13
CA PRO A 346 2.42 8.05 2.71
C PRO A 346 3.14 9.41 2.67
N GLU A 347 4.44 9.46 2.97
CA GLU A 347 5.21 10.72 2.92
C GLU A 347 5.48 11.15 1.47
N ILE A 348 5.73 10.20 0.58
CA ILE A 348 5.84 10.47 -0.87
C ILE A 348 4.55 11.13 -1.36
N ARG A 349 3.38 10.51 -1.10
CA ARG A 349 2.07 11.05 -1.46
C ARG A 349 1.86 12.46 -0.90
N LYS A 350 2.12 12.66 0.39
CA LYS A 350 1.94 13.94 1.07
C LYS A 350 2.81 15.04 0.43
N THR A 351 4.05 14.72 0.10
CA THR A 351 4.97 15.69 -0.53
C THR A 351 4.54 16.00 -1.97
N VAL A 352 4.16 14.98 -2.75
CA VAL A 352 3.65 15.17 -4.12
C VAL A 352 2.35 16.01 -4.10
N GLU A 353 1.38 15.67 -3.24
CA GLU A 353 0.13 16.45 -3.12
C GLU A 353 0.39 17.91 -2.70
N TYR A 354 1.35 18.13 -1.80
CA TYR A 354 1.72 19.49 -1.37
C TYR A 354 2.39 20.27 -2.50
N CYS A 355 3.34 19.67 -3.20
CA CYS A 355 4.11 20.37 -4.24
C CYS A 355 3.28 20.60 -5.51
N ASN A 356 2.50 19.61 -5.93
CA ASN A 356 1.68 19.69 -7.15
C ASN A 356 0.34 20.41 -6.91
N GLN A 357 -0.12 20.55 -5.66
CA GLN A 357 -1.45 21.07 -5.32
C GLN A 357 -2.59 20.27 -5.97
N ILE A 358 -2.37 18.98 -6.23
CA ILE A 358 -3.32 18.04 -6.83
C ILE A 358 -3.45 16.84 -5.90
N LYS A 359 -4.69 16.42 -5.62
CA LYS A 359 -4.98 15.26 -4.79
C LYS A 359 -4.82 13.97 -5.56
N ILE A 360 -4.22 12.96 -4.92
CA ILE A 360 -4.09 11.63 -5.46
C ILE A 360 -5.39 10.83 -5.21
N SER A 361 -5.82 10.06 -6.21
CA SER A 361 -7.02 9.23 -6.11
C SER A 361 -6.94 8.27 -4.91
N GLU A 362 -8.07 8.11 -4.21
CA GLU A 362 -8.20 7.14 -3.10
C GLU A 362 -7.99 5.68 -3.53
N ARG A 363 -8.08 5.40 -4.83
CA ARG A 363 -7.84 4.07 -5.42
C ARG A 363 -6.60 4.02 -6.32
N HIS A 364 -5.72 5.01 -6.18
CA HIS A 364 -4.44 5.01 -6.90
C HIS A 364 -3.60 3.77 -6.46
N PRO A 365 -3.01 3.02 -7.39
CA PRO A 365 -2.21 1.86 -7.04
C PRO A 365 -1.20 2.18 -5.93
N TYR A 366 -1.09 1.32 -4.94
CA TYR A 366 -0.23 1.42 -3.74
C TYR A 366 -0.42 2.66 -2.86
N ALA A 367 -0.75 3.83 -3.44
CA ALA A 367 -0.78 5.12 -2.73
C ALA A 367 -2.18 5.51 -2.21
N GLY A 368 -3.25 5.01 -2.80
CA GLY A 368 -4.62 5.34 -2.42
C GLY A 368 -4.99 4.80 -1.03
N ASN A 369 -5.90 5.47 -0.31
CA ASN A 369 -6.28 5.06 1.04
C ASN A 369 -7.07 3.74 1.07
N PHE A 370 -7.72 3.36 -0.04
CA PHE A 370 -8.55 2.16 -0.09
C PHE A 370 -7.90 0.95 -0.76
N VAL A 371 -6.66 1.08 -1.24
CA VAL A 371 -6.04 0.02 -2.06
C VAL A 371 -5.68 -1.24 -1.28
N PHE A 372 -5.54 -1.13 0.04
CA PHE A 372 -5.31 -2.26 0.94
C PHE A 372 -6.52 -2.59 1.80
N THR A 373 -7.66 -1.94 1.57
CA THR A 373 -8.86 -2.13 2.37
C THR A 373 -9.72 -3.25 1.81
N ALA A 374 -10.08 -4.21 2.64
CA ALA A 374 -11.07 -5.23 2.35
C ALA A 374 -12.40 -4.88 3.04
N PHE A 375 -13.47 -4.68 2.26
CA PHE A 375 -14.82 -4.46 2.78
C PHE A 375 -15.63 -5.76 2.90
N SER A 376 -15.39 -6.72 2.00
CA SER A 376 -16.09 -8.01 2.02
C SER A 376 -15.60 -8.89 3.15
N GLY A 377 -16.52 -9.46 3.94
CA GLY A 377 -16.19 -10.35 5.04
C GLY A 377 -15.42 -11.62 4.63
N SER A 378 -15.67 -12.15 3.43
CA SER A 378 -14.92 -13.29 2.90
C SER A 378 -13.47 -12.93 2.57
N HIS A 379 -13.23 -11.71 2.06
CA HIS A 379 -11.87 -11.21 1.82
C HIS A 379 -11.11 -10.99 3.13
N GLN A 380 -11.78 -10.40 4.12
CA GLN A 380 -11.21 -10.18 5.45
C GLN A 380 -10.81 -11.50 6.13
N ASP A 381 -11.67 -12.52 6.09
CA ASP A 381 -11.39 -13.85 6.63
C ASP A 381 -10.21 -14.52 5.90
N ALA A 382 -10.14 -14.38 4.58
CA ALA A 382 -9.03 -14.93 3.79
C ALA A 382 -7.69 -14.24 4.09
N ILE A 383 -7.67 -12.91 4.23
CA ILE A 383 -6.47 -12.15 4.61
C ILE A 383 -5.99 -12.61 5.99
N LYS A 384 -6.89 -12.67 6.99
CA LYS A 384 -6.56 -13.14 8.34
C LYS A 384 -5.92 -14.53 8.31
N LYS A 385 -6.56 -15.49 7.64
CA LYS A 385 -6.03 -16.86 7.53
C LYS A 385 -4.69 -16.90 6.79
N GLY A 386 -4.51 -16.06 5.78
CA GLY A 386 -3.24 -15.93 5.07
C GLY A 386 -2.10 -15.42 5.95
N LEU A 387 -2.35 -14.41 6.77
CA LEU A 387 -1.39 -13.88 7.74
C LEU A 387 -1.04 -14.92 8.82
N GLU A 388 -2.05 -15.61 9.36
CA GLU A 388 -1.84 -16.69 10.35
C GLU A 388 -1.03 -17.86 9.75
N ALA A 389 -1.35 -18.28 8.52
CA ALA A 389 -0.62 -19.35 7.83
C ALA A 389 0.84 -18.97 7.56
N ARG A 390 1.09 -17.69 7.17
CA ARG A 390 2.44 -17.15 6.96
C ARG A 390 3.26 -17.18 8.26
N GLN A 391 2.67 -16.77 9.39
CA GLN A 391 3.33 -16.84 10.70
C GLN A 391 3.72 -18.28 11.04
N VAL A 392 2.79 -19.24 10.95
CA VAL A 392 3.06 -20.64 11.23
C VAL A 392 4.14 -21.23 10.32
N ALA A 393 4.17 -20.83 9.05
CA ALA A 393 5.18 -21.30 8.10
C ALA A 393 6.57 -20.71 8.43
N ALA A 394 6.66 -19.44 8.79
CA ALA A 394 7.91 -18.80 9.20
C ALA A 394 8.46 -19.44 10.49
N ASP A 395 7.61 -19.66 11.49
CA ASP A 395 8.00 -20.32 12.75
C ASP A 395 8.54 -21.73 12.51
N ARG A 396 7.88 -22.52 11.66
CA ARG A 396 8.35 -23.87 11.27
C ARG A 396 9.69 -23.87 10.55
N ALA A 397 9.92 -22.85 9.72
CA ALA A 397 11.17 -22.67 9.00
C ALA A 397 12.30 -22.07 9.86
N GLY A 398 12.00 -21.61 11.08
CA GLY A 398 12.93 -20.83 11.92
C GLY A 398 13.37 -19.53 11.25
N ALA A 399 12.53 -18.96 10.40
CA ALA A 399 12.81 -17.77 9.63
C ALA A 399 12.20 -16.51 10.28
N ASP A 400 12.85 -15.37 10.06
CA ASP A 400 12.29 -14.10 10.47
C ASP A 400 11.05 -13.76 9.62
N LEU A 401 9.94 -13.41 10.28
CA LEU A 401 8.67 -13.14 9.62
C LEU A 401 8.76 -11.97 8.65
N ASP A 402 9.49 -10.90 8.98
CA ASP A 402 9.56 -9.70 8.14
C ASP A 402 10.27 -9.97 6.81
N SER A 403 11.20 -10.92 6.77
CA SER A 403 11.90 -11.37 5.56
C SER A 403 11.30 -12.61 4.90
N PHE A 404 10.31 -13.25 5.52
CA PHE A 404 9.69 -14.46 4.98
C PHE A 404 8.80 -14.15 3.77
N VAL A 405 8.72 -15.11 2.84
CA VAL A 405 7.97 -14.96 1.58
C VAL A 405 6.55 -14.40 1.81
N TRP A 406 6.15 -13.46 0.95
CA TRP A 406 4.84 -12.83 1.00
C TRP A 406 3.87 -13.52 0.05
N LEU A 407 2.93 -14.28 0.61
CA LEU A 407 1.83 -14.93 -0.10
C LEU A 407 0.55 -14.82 0.74
N VAL A 408 -0.04 -13.64 0.75
CA VAL A 408 -1.27 -13.35 1.49
C VAL A 408 -2.39 -13.06 0.50
N PRO A 409 -3.57 -13.73 0.62
CA PRO A 409 -4.69 -13.49 -0.28
C PRO A 409 -5.08 -12.00 -0.36
N TYR A 410 -5.42 -11.51 -1.56
CA TYR A 410 -5.86 -10.13 -1.84
C TYR A 410 -4.82 -9.03 -1.59
N LEU A 411 -3.64 -9.33 -1.10
CA LEU A 411 -2.58 -8.37 -0.83
C LEU A 411 -1.35 -8.69 -1.68
N PRO A 412 -1.13 -7.98 -2.80
CA PRO A 412 0.02 -8.22 -3.69
C PRO A 412 1.36 -7.83 -3.06
N ILE A 413 1.34 -6.99 -2.05
CA ILE A 413 2.50 -6.50 -1.31
C ILE A 413 2.17 -6.43 0.18
N ASP A 414 3.18 -6.55 1.04
CA ASP A 414 3.05 -6.24 2.46
C ASP A 414 2.89 -4.73 2.66
N PRO A 415 1.77 -4.24 3.18
CA PRO A 415 1.58 -2.81 3.44
C PRO A 415 2.67 -2.18 4.32
N LYS A 416 3.25 -2.94 5.24
CA LYS A 416 4.34 -2.46 6.12
C LYS A 416 5.60 -2.07 5.34
N ASP A 417 5.91 -2.77 4.25
CA ASP A 417 7.10 -2.51 3.44
C ASP A 417 7.08 -1.14 2.76
N ILE A 418 5.90 -0.57 2.62
CA ILE A 418 5.68 0.75 2.01
C ILE A 418 5.18 1.79 3.01
N GLY A 419 5.38 1.55 4.32
CA GLY A 419 5.06 2.49 5.39
C GLY A 419 3.57 2.56 5.73
N ARG A 420 2.77 1.53 5.40
CA ARG A 420 1.34 1.46 5.74
C ARG A 420 1.10 0.41 6.81
N SER A 421 0.06 0.59 7.60
CA SER A 421 -0.32 -0.35 8.66
C SER A 421 -1.39 -1.32 8.22
N TYR A 422 -1.55 -2.40 8.97
CA TYR A 422 -2.66 -3.36 8.78
C TYR A 422 -4.00 -2.83 9.33
N GLU A 423 -4.01 -1.79 10.14
CA GLU A 423 -5.22 -1.24 10.76
C GLU A 423 -6.25 -0.76 9.73
N ALA A 424 -5.78 -0.26 8.58
CA ALA A 424 -6.66 0.16 7.49
C ALA A 424 -7.13 -0.97 6.57
N LEU A 425 -6.72 -2.24 6.80
CA LEU A 425 -7.07 -3.36 5.92
C LEU A 425 -8.53 -3.78 6.05
N ILE A 426 -9.10 -3.66 7.24
CA ILE A 426 -10.45 -4.12 7.54
C ILE A 426 -11.31 -2.93 7.89
N ARG A 427 -12.27 -2.63 7.03
CA ARG A 427 -13.30 -1.61 7.26
C ARG A 427 -14.67 -2.28 7.26
N VAL A 428 -15.54 -1.84 8.16
CA VAL A 428 -16.87 -2.39 8.32
C VAL A 428 -17.91 -1.43 7.74
N ASN A 429 -18.76 -1.95 6.87
CA ASN A 429 -19.93 -1.26 6.33
C ASN A 429 -21.08 -2.26 6.15
N SER A 430 -22.20 -1.85 5.57
CA SER A 430 -23.36 -2.72 5.35
C SER A 430 -23.10 -3.96 4.46
N GLN A 431 -21.95 -4.04 3.79
CA GLN A 431 -21.53 -5.19 2.97
C GLN A 431 -20.50 -6.06 3.67
N SER A 432 -20.08 -5.73 4.88
CA SER A 432 -19.08 -6.44 5.65
C SER A 432 -19.73 -7.57 6.46
N GLY A 433 -19.15 -8.77 6.39
CA GLY A 433 -19.60 -9.90 7.20
C GLY A 433 -18.95 -9.94 8.59
N LYS A 434 -19.38 -10.93 9.39
CA LYS A 434 -18.95 -11.15 10.78
C LYS A 434 -17.42 -11.21 11.00
N GLY A 435 -16.65 -11.58 9.99
CA GLY A 435 -15.18 -11.75 10.11
C GLY A 435 -14.46 -10.46 10.43
N GLY A 436 -14.87 -9.34 9.83
CA GLY A 436 -14.22 -8.03 10.02
C GLY A 436 -14.35 -7.48 11.43
N MET A 437 -15.57 -7.46 11.96
CA MET A 437 -15.80 -6.98 13.34
C MET A 437 -15.21 -7.88 14.39
N ALA A 438 -15.26 -9.22 14.20
CA ALA A 438 -14.61 -10.16 15.11
C ALA A 438 -13.10 -9.98 15.13
N TYR A 439 -12.49 -9.68 13.97
CA TYR A 439 -11.07 -9.36 13.87
C TYR A 439 -10.71 -8.07 14.62
N LEU A 440 -11.50 -6.99 14.45
CA LEU A 440 -11.25 -5.72 15.14
C LEU A 440 -11.39 -5.87 16.65
N LEU A 441 -12.44 -6.56 17.13
CA LEU A 441 -12.60 -6.83 18.55
C LEU A 441 -11.46 -7.69 19.13
N LYS A 442 -10.99 -8.69 18.38
CA LYS A 442 -9.84 -9.51 18.79
C LYS A 442 -8.54 -8.72 18.84
N THR A 443 -8.27 -7.91 17.81
CA THR A 443 -6.99 -7.20 17.67
C THR A 443 -6.89 -5.99 18.60
N ASN A 444 -7.98 -5.22 18.72
CA ASN A 444 -7.95 -3.93 19.43
C ASN A 444 -8.43 -4.05 20.88
N HIS A 445 -9.27 -5.05 21.18
CA HIS A 445 -9.88 -5.22 22.51
C HIS A 445 -9.61 -6.58 23.15
N ASN A 446 -8.81 -7.45 22.49
CA ASN A 446 -8.47 -8.81 22.94
C ASN A 446 -9.70 -9.70 23.22
N LEU A 447 -10.79 -9.53 22.45
CA LEU A 447 -12.02 -10.29 22.57
C LEU A 447 -12.14 -11.32 21.43
N ASP A 448 -11.91 -12.59 21.70
CA ASP A 448 -12.03 -13.69 20.73
C ASP A 448 -13.42 -14.31 20.80
N LEU A 449 -14.37 -13.74 20.05
CA LEU A 449 -15.78 -14.13 20.10
C LEU A 449 -16.02 -15.55 19.56
N PRO A 450 -16.85 -16.39 20.22
CA PRO A 450 -17.34 -17.64 19.64
C PRO A 450 -18.08 -17.40 18.31
N LYS A 451 -17.98 -18.36 17.38
CA LYS A 451 -18.54 -18.22 16.02
C LYS A 451 -20.05 -17.90 16.00
N ARG A 452 -20.83 -18.44 16.94
CA ARG A 452 -22.27 -18.19 17.01
C ARG A 452 -22.57 -16.79 17.53
N LEU A 453 -21.78 -16.30 18.50
CA LEU A 453 -21.85 -14.93 18.97
C LEU A 453 -21.44 -13.92 17.88
N GLN A 454 -20.43 -14.26 17.05
CA GLN A 454 -20.07 -13.43 15.89
C GLN A 454 -21.24 -13.23 14.93
N VAL A 455 -22.09 -14.26 14.72
CA VAL A 455 -23.28 -14.18 13.87
C VAL A 455 -24.36 -13.31 14.49
N GLU A 456 -24.51 -13.37 15.82
CA GLU A 456 -25.48 -12.54 16.54
C GLU A 456 -25.06 -11.06 16.51
N PHE A 457 -23.81 -10.78 16.84
CA PHE A 457 -23.28 -9.41 16.83
C PHE A 457 -23.22 -8.79 15.42
N GLU A 458 -23.01 -9.61 14.38
CA GLU A 458 -23.09 -9.14 12.98
C GLU A 458 -24.41 -8.43 12.70
N LYS A 459 -25.53 -8.95 13.21
CA LYS A 459 -26.86 -8.33 13.01
C LYS A 459 -26.95 -6.96 13.67
N VAL A 460 -26.36 -6.80 14.87
CA VAL A 460 -26.36 -5.52 15.60
C VAL A 460 -25.60 -4.46 14.78
N VAL A 461 -24.41 -4.82 14.31
CA VAL A 461 -23.57 -3.91 13.50
C VAL A 461 -24.20 -3.62 12.15
N GLN A 462 -24.81 -4.64 11.51
CA GLN A 462 -25.51 -4.48 10.24
C GLN A 462 -26.67 -3.49 10.35
N ASN A 463 -27.51 -3.64 11.36
CA ASN A 463 -28.63 -2.72 11.58
C ASN A 463 -28.13 -1.27 11.73
N TYR A 464 -27.10 -1.05 12.52
CA TYR A 464 -26.51 0.27 12.69
C TYR A 464 -25.92 0.82 11.37
N ALA A 465 -25.24 0.00 10.59
CA ALA A 465 -24.70 0.40 9.30
C ALA A 465 -25.80 0.75 8.28
N ASP A 466 -26.90 -0.03 8.27
CA ASP A 466 -28.02 0.20 7.36
C ASP A 466 -28.81 1.48 7.73
N GLU A 467 -28.94 1.76 9.02
CA GLU A 467 -29.59 2.98 9.51
C GLU A 467 -28.75 4.23 9.21
N THR A 468 -27.47 4.19 9.54
CA THR A 468 -26.57 5.33 9.39
C THR A 468 -26.09 5.55 7.96
N LYS A 469 -26.07 4.51 7.13
CA LYS A 469 -25.50 4.50 5.75
C LYS A 469 -24.04 4.95 5.70
N LYS A 470 -23.30 4.69 6.77
CA LYS A 470 -21.90 5.09 6.93
C LYS A 470 -20.99 3.88 7.17
N GLU A 471 -19.71 4.09 7.02
CA GLU A 471 -18.69 3.17 7.51
C GLU A 471 -18.79 3.09 9.05
N VAL A 472 -18.72 1.86 9.58
CA VAL A 472 -18.71 1.62 11.03
C VAL A 472 -17.25 1.56 11.48
N LYS A 473 -16.83 2.52 12.26
CA LYS A 473 -15.47 2.61 12.79
C LYS A 473 -15.26 1.66 13.96
N ASP A 474 -14.02 1.39 14.32
CA ASP A 474 -13.66 0.57 15.48
C ASP A 474 -14.29 1.08 16.78
N GLU A 475 -14.28 2.38 16.99
CA GLU A 475 -14.95 3.03 18.13
C GLU A 475 -16.45 2.74 18.17
N ASP A 476 -17.13 2.74 17.02
CA ASP A 476 -18.55 2.39 16.90
C ASP A 476 -18.77 0.90 17.20
N ILE A 477 -17.91 0.01 16.68
CA ILE A 477 -17.99 -1.44 16.92
C ILE A 477 -17.86 -1.72 18.42
N TRP A 478 -16.86 -1.10 19.06
CA TRP A 478 -16.65 -1.25 20.49
C TRP A 478 -17.81 -0.70 21.30
N ARG A 479 -18.35 0.46 20.94
CA ARG A 479 -19.53 1.04 21.58
C ARG A 479 -20.74 0.12 21.43
N LEU A 480 -21.05 -0.33 20.20
CA LEU A 480 -22.17 -1.25 19.93
C LEU A 480 -22.02 -2.57 20.70
N PHE A 481 -20.79 -3.09 20.81
CA PHE A 481 -20.54 -4.31 21.58
C PHE A 481 -20.80 -4.10 23.07
N LYS A 482 -20.35 -2.98 23.64
CA LYS A 482 -20.64 -2.64 25.04
C LYS A 482 -22.12 -2.42 25.28
N ASP A 483 -22.77 -1.64 24.44
CA ASP A 483 -24.19 -1.32 24.57
C ASP A 483 -25.07 -2.57 24.46
N GLU A 484 -24.64 -3.57 23.69
CA GLU A 484 -25.41 -4.81 23.51
C GLU A 484 -25.14 -5.85 24.59
N TYR A 485 -23.89 -6.04 25.02
CA TYR A 485 -23.51 -7.18 25.88
C TYR A 485 -23.01 -6.79 27.27
N LEU A 486 -22.53 -5.58 27.48
CA LEU A 486 -21.93 -5.16 28.74
C LEU A 486 -22.78 -4.06 29.38
N PRO A 487 -23.53 -4.35 30.48
CA PRO A 487 -24.26 -3.31 31.18
C PRO A 487 -23.30 -2.23 31.72
N VAL A 488 -23.69 -0.97 31.62
CA VAL A 488 -22.88 0.16 32.08
C VAL A 488 -22.60 0.03 33.58
N GLU A 489 -21.33 -0.10 33.96
CA GLU A 489 -20.92 0.04 35.38
C GLU A 489 -20.78 1.52 35.71
N GLU A 490 -21.34 1.95 36.88
CA GLU A 490 -21.09 3.30 37.39
C GLU A 490 -19.60 3.54 37.54
N SER A 491 -19.11 4.69 37.08
CA SER A 491 -17.73 5.16 37.16
C SER A 491 -17.21 5.11 38.60
N GLY A 492 -16.43 4.10 38.93
CA GLY A 492 -15.87 3.93 40.26
C GLY A 492 -14.72 2.97 40.46
N ALA A 493 -14.26 2.27 39.42
CA ALA A 493 -13.06 1.43 39.51
C ALA A 493 -12.30 1.38 38.17
N THR A 494 -11.39 2.32 37.97
CA THR A 494 -10.36 2.23 36.96
C THR A 494 -9.32 1.19 37.40
N ALA A 495 -9.47 -0.05 36.94
CA ALA A 495 -8.36 -0.98 36.92
C ALA A 495 -7.69 -0.88 35.56
N ALA A 496 -6.47 -0.35 35.56
CA ALA A 496 -5.49 -0.33 34.49
C ALA A 496 -5.87 0.40 33.17
N GLY A 497 -5.68 1.72 33.14
CA GLY A 497 -5.06 2.40 31.99
C GLY A 497 -5.90 2.66 30.74
N VAL A 498 -7.19 2.40 30.71
CA VAL A 498 -8.08 2.81 29.60
C VAL A 498 -8.80 4.09 30.00
N VAL A 499 -8.28 5.22 29.51
CA VAL A 499 -8.97 6.52 29.62
C VAL A 499 -10.19 6.46 28.68
N VAL A 500 -11.36 6.27 29.25
CA VAL A 500 -12.64 6.55 28.57
C VAL A 500 -12.75 8.07 28.48
N GLY A 501 -12.68 8.58 27.25
CA GLY A 501 -12.79 10.01 26.97
C GLY A 501 -14.04 10.63 27.57
N ASP A 502 -13.89 11.86 28.08
CA ASP A 502 -14.93 12.76 28.55
C ASP A 502 -16.04 12.98 27.48
N SER A 503 -17.03 12.11 27.42
CA SER A 503 -18.30 12.43 26.79
C SER A 503 -19.33 12.62 27.89
N LYS A 504 -19.66 13.87 28.16
CA LYS A 504 -20.86 14.26 28.91
C LYS A 504 -22.09 13.95 28.09
N ASP A 505 -22.42 12.68 27.94
CA ASP A 505 -23.74 12.24 27.48
C ASP A 505 -24.43 11.58 28.65
N GLU A 506 -25.24 12.39 29.34
CA GLU A 506 -25.99 12.03 30.56
C GLU A 506 -27.18 11.07 30.28
N THR A 507 -27.24 10.40 29.12
CA THR A 507 -28.37 9.58 28.68
C THR A 507 -28.05 8.13 28.39
N LEU A 508 -26.94 7.58 28.84
CA LEU A 508 -26.73 6.14 28.81
C LEU A 508 -27.52 5.50 29.96
N GLU A 509 -28.78 5.20 29.69
CA GLU A 509 -29.64 4.43 30.61
C GLU A 509 -28.95 3.10 30.92
N GLN A 510 -28.77 2.84 32.24
CA GLN A 510 -28.31 1.53 32.71
C GLN A 510 -29.36 0.49 32.32
N TRP A 511 -29.01 -0.39 31.38
CA TRP A 511 -29.93 -1.43 30.96
C TRP A 511 -29.80 -2.70 31.82
N GLY A 512 -30.90 -3.42 31.97
CA GLY A 512 -30.96 -4.72 32.57
C GLY A 512 -31.51 -4.71 34.00
N ARG A 513 -32.32 -5.73 34.27
CA ARG A 513 -32.98 -5.95 35.54
C ARG A 513 -32.01 -6.29 36.66
N LEU A 514 -31.07 -7.20 36.39
CA LEU A 514 -30.17 -7.76 37.41
C LEU A 514 -28.77 -7.20 37.34
N LYS A 515 -28.17 -6.88 38.51
CA LYS A 515 -26.73 -6.53 38.62
C LYS A 515 -26.10 -7.34 39.75
N LEU A 516 -25.01 -8.07 39.44
CA LEU A 516 -24.21 -8.82 40.41
C LEU A 516 -23.38 -7.83 41.24
N LEU A 517 -23.63 -7.78 42.55
CA LEU A 517 -22.90 -6.91 43.49
C LEU A 517 -21.76 -7.66 44.18
N LYS A 518 -22.01 -8.89 44.61
CA LYS A 518 -21.03 -9.71 45.34
C LYS A 518 -21.32 -11.18 45.16
N VAL A 519 -20.28 -11.99 45.07
CA VAL A 519 -20.39 -13.45 45.03
C VAL A 519 -19.40 -14.09 45.99
N SER A 520 -19.77 -15.16 46.60
CA SER A 520 -18.90 -16.07 47.36
C SER A 520 -19.22 -17.50 46.98
N VAL A 521 -18.18 -18.26 46.70
CA VAL A 521 -18.28 -19.67 46.30
C VAL A 521 -17.53 -20.51 47.33
N SER A 522 -18.12 -21.60 47.78
CA SER A 522 -17.52 -22.55 48.72
C SER A 522 -17.89 -23.98 48.32
N SER A 523 -17.04 -24.95 48.64
CA SER A 523 -17.37 -26.36 48.49
C SER A 523 -18.35 -26.80 49.56
N GLY A 524 -19.27 -27.69 49.27
CA GLY A 524 -20.13 -28.34 50.23
C GLY A 524 -19.34 -29.16 51.25
N GLU A 525 -19.96 -29.52 52.37
CA GLU A 525 -19.27 -30.19 53.48
C GLU A 525 -18.66 -31.56 53.11
N ASP A 526 -19.24 -32.23 52.12
CA ASP A 526 -18.74 -33.52 51.57
C ASP A 526 -17.88 -33.37 50.32
N GLY A 527 -17.68 -32.13 49.81
CA GLY A 527 -16.83 -31.81 48.63
C GLY A 527 -17.48 -32.15 47.29
N SER A 528 -18.72 -32.64 47.26
CA SER A 528 -19.44 -33.02 46.04
C SER A 528 -20.14 -31.87 45.34
N ASP A 529 -20.64 -30.89 46.08
CA ASP A 529 -21.41 -29.76 45.55
C ASP A 529 -20.73 -28.42 45.80
N THR A 530 -21.01 -27.48 44.94
CA THR A 530 -20.65 -26.07 45.12
C THR A 530 -21.80 -25.29 45.70
N VAL A 531 -21.55 -24.58 46.81
CA VAL A 531 -22.51 -23.65 47.43
C VAL A 531 -22.11 -22.24 47.01
N LEU A 532 -23.03 -21.55 46.38
CA LEU A 532 -22.84 -20.16 45.95
C LEU A 532 -23.80 -19.24 46.72
N LYS A 533 -23.29 -18.12 47.21
CA LYS A 533 -24.08 -17.02 47.76
C LYS A 533 -23.80 -15.75 47.00
N ALA A 534 -24.80 -15.08 46.51
CA ALA A 534 -24.66 -13.82 45.77
C ALA A 534 -25.58 -12.72 46.31
N ARG A 535 -25.08 -11.49 46.27
CA ARG A 535 -25.94 -10.30 46.39
C ARG A 535 -26.15 -9.75 44.99
N ILE A 536 -27.43 -9.59 44.65
CA ILE A 536 -27.88 -9.13 43.34
C ILE A 536 -28.80 -7.94 43.55
N LEU A 537 -28.59 -6.86 42.82
CA LEU A 537 -29.50 -5.74 42.73
C LEU A 537 -30.56 -6.11 41.68
N ASP A 538 -31.81 -6.22 42.10
CA ASP A 538 -32.99 -6.43 41.25
C ASP A 538 -33.69 -5.08 41.07
N ARG A 539 -33.75 -4.59 39.85
CA ARG A 539 -34.41 -3.32 39.48
C ARG A 539 -35.86 -3.49 39.10
N GLY A 540 -36.41 -4.70 39.28
CA GLY A 540 -37.75 -5.06 38.86
C GLY A 540 -37.91 -5.26 37.37
N VAL A 541 -39.08 -5.72 36.95
CA VAL A 541 -39.39 -5.99 35.53
C VAL A 541 -39.51 -4.68 34.73
N ASN A 542 -39.93 -3.60 35.39
CA ASN A 542 -40.01 -2.26 34.79
C ASN A 542 -38.79 -1.42 35.24
N VAL A 543 -37.67 -1.65 34.62
CA VAL A 543 -36.41 -0.94 34.93
C VAL A 543 -36.61 0.57 34.79
N GLY A 544 -36.21 1.33 35.82
CA GLY A 544 -36.39 2.79 35.89
C GLY A 544 -37.72 3.26 36.48
N VAL A 545 -38.68 2.33 36.75
CA VAL A 545 -39.96 2.61 37.40
C VAL A 545 -40.02 1.94 38.77
N ASP A 546 -39.58 0.67 38.87
CA ASP A 546 -39.55 -0.08 40.12
C ASP A 546 -38.34 0.38 40.97
N GLU A 547 -38.51 0.43 42.30
CA GLU A 547 -37.42 0.74 43.22
C GLU A 547 -36.42 -0.44 43.25
N PRO A 548 -35.09 -0.21 43.01
CA PRO A 548 -34.08 -1.26 43.06
C PRO A 548 -33.98 -1.89 44.44
N VAL A 549 -34.00 -3.22 44.52
CA VAL A 549 -33.91 -3.99 45.77
C VAL A 549 -32.70 -4.89 45.77
N GLU A 550 -31.84 -4.76 46.79
CA GLU A 550 -30.77 -5.75 46.98
C GLU A 550 -31.35 -7.04 47.57
N ARG A 551 -31.03 -8.16 46.93
CA ARG A 551 -31.43 -9.49 47.40
C ARG A 551 -30.21 -10.39 47.61
N GLU A 552 -30.19 -11.12 48.71
CA GLU A 552 -29.27 -12.21 48.93
C GLU A 552 -29.92 -13.51 48.45
N VAL A 553 -29.20 -14.20 47.56
CA VAL A 553 -29.66 -15.49 47.02
C VAL A 553 -28.56 -16.52 47.21
N SER A 554 -28.98 -17.77 47.35
CA SER A 554 -28.05 -18.90 47.43
C SER A 554 -28.54 -20.04 46.54
N GLY A 555 -27.57 -20.78 46.00
CA GLY A 555 -27.86 -21.96 45.19
C GLY A 555 -26.77 -23.03 45.37
N ILE A 556 -27.15 -24.24 45.03
CA ILE A 556 -26.29 -25.41 45.11
C ILE A 556 -26.24 -26.07 43.73
N GLY A 557 -25.09 -26.52 43.31
CA GLY A 557 -24.92 -27.20 42.03
C GLY A 557 -23.53 -27.88 41.91
N ASN A 558 -23.34 -28.62 40.85
CA ASN A 558 -22.10 -29.33 40.59
C ASN A 558 -20.89 -28.43 40.18
N GLY A 559 -21.12 -27.11 40.20
CA GLY A 559 -20.13 -26.07 39.92
C GLY A 559 -20.70 -24.67 40.05
N PRO A 560 -19.88 -23.60 39.99
CA PRO A 560 -20.31 -22.23 40.21
C PRO A 560 -21.45 -21.77 39.29
N ILE A 561 -21.42 -22.17 38.00
CA ILE A 561 -22.44 -21.83 37.00
C ILE A 561 -23.78 -22.49 37.39
N ALA A 562 -23.78 -23.80 37.65
CA ALA A 562 -25.01 -24.52 38.04
C ALA A 562 -25.58 -24.00 39.37
N ALA A 563 -24.74 -23.73 40.35
CA ALA A 563 -25.15 -23.14 41.61
C ALA A 563 -25.75 -21.74 41.43
N PHE A 564 -25.21 -20.94 40.50
CA PHE A 564 -25.74 -19.61 40.20
C PHE A 564 -27.11 -19.67 39.49
N LEU A 565 -27.25 -20.56 38.51
CA LEU A 565 -28.53 -20.78 37.83
C LEU A 565 -29.64 -21.19 38.82
N ASN A 566 -29.29 -22.07 39.77
CA ASN A 566 -30.18 -22.41 40.84
C ASN A 566 -30.50 -21.22 41.78
N ALA A 567 -29.53 -20.32 42.02
CA ALA A 567 -29.75 -19.12 42.81
C ALA A 567 -30.67 -18.11 42.09
N VAL A 568 -30.53 -17.90 40.80
CA VAL A 568 -31.33 -16.94 40.01
C VAL A 568 -32.77 -17.44 39.76
N SER A 569 -33.03 -18.74 39.86
CA SER A 569 -34.40 -19.26 39.80
C SER A 569 -35.33 -18.68 40.89
N ASN A 570 -34.76 -18.18 41.99
CA ASN A 570 -35.48 -17.46 43.02
C ASN A 570 -36.10 -16.12 42.54
N PHE A 571 -35.68 -15.62 41.38
CA PHE A 571 -36.28 -14.44 40.73
C PHE A 571 -37.39 -14.83 39.73
N GLY A 572 -37.75 -16.12 39.66
CA GLY A 572 -38.73 -16.62 38.70
C GLY A 572 -38.13 -16.74 37.27
N ILE A 573 -36.80 -16.82 37.16
CA ILE A 573 -36.09 -16.92 35.90
C ILE A 573 -35.59 -18.34 35.69
N GLU A 574 -36.12 -19.02 34.67
CA GLU A 574 -35.61 -20.30 34.23
C GLU A 574 -34.55 -20.09 33.15
N ALA A 575 -33.33 -20.51 33.42
CA ALA A 575 -32.22 -20.35 32.51
C ALA A 575 -31.34 -21.63 32.48
N SER A 576 -30.88 -22.00 31.30
CA SER A 576 -29.93 -23.08 31.11
C SER A 576 -28.80 -22.65 30.15
N VAL A 577 -27.60 -23.15 30.40
CA VAL A 577 -26.42 -22.85 29.56
C VAL A 577 -26.34 -23.87 28.44
N MET A 578 -26.28 -23.37 27.20
CA MET A 578 -26.18 -24.16 25.97
C MET A 578 -24.74 -24.24 25.45
N ASP A 579 -23.97 -23.14 25.59
CA ASP A 579 -22.56 -23.08 25.21
C ASP A 579 -21.80 -22.13 26.13
N TYR A 580 -20.53 -22.41 26.34
CA TYR A 580 -19.67 -21.65 27.23
C TYR A 580 -18.23 -21.63 26.71
N VAL A 581 -17.69 -20.42 26.59
CA VAL A 581 -16.29 -20.17 26.18
C VAL A 581 -15.71 -19.07 27.05
N GLU A 582 -14.45 -19.24 27.45
CA GLU A 582 -13.71 -18.21 28.18
C GLU A 582 -12.27 -18.10 27.65
N HIS A 583 -11.67 -16.94 27.82
CA HIS A 583 -10.25 -16.74 27.60
C HIS A 583 -9.71 -15.55 28.41
N THR A 584 -8.39 -15.49 28.57
CA THR A 584 -7.72 -14.33 29.18
C THR A 584 -7.50 -13.23 28.14
N MET A 585 -7.83 -11.99 28.51
CA MET A 585 -7.66 -10.81 27.66
C MET A 585 -6.26 -10.19 27.76
N SER A 586 -5.50 -10.50 28.82
CA SER A 586 -4.17 -9.95 29.05
C SER A 586 -3.29 -10.96 29.77
N VAL A 587 -1.96 -10.70 29.80
CA VAL A 587 -0.99 -11.55 30.48
C VAL A 587 -0.57 -10.88 31.79
N GLY A 588 -0.53 -11.60 32.90
CA GLY A 588 -0.09 -11.10 34.21
C GLY A 588 -0.99 -11.55 35.36
N THR A 589 -0.64 -11.19 36.60
CA THR A 589 -1.38 -11.55 37.82
C THR A 589 -2.75 -10.88 37.93
N ASP A 590 -2.93 -9.74 37.26
CA ASP A 590 -4.18 -8.97 37.23
C ASP A 590 -4.88 -9.09 35.87
N ALA A 591 -4.66 -10.21 35.17
CA ALA A 591 -5.24 -10.46 33.86
C ALA A 591 -6.77 -10.49 33.93
N MET A 592 -7.42 -9.78 33.00
CA MET A 592 -8.87 -9.85 32.82
C MET A 592 -9.24 -11.13 32.07
N ALA A 593 -10.36 -11.73 32.43
CA ALA A 593 -10.99 -12.84 31.72
C ALA A 593 -12.27 -12.37 31.05
N ALA A 594 -12.49 -12.79 29.82
CA ALA A 594 -13.76 -12.65 29.11
C ALA A 594 -14.47 -14.01 29.05
N SER A 595 -15.72 -14.03 29.46
CA SER A 595 -16.59 -15.22 29.39
C SER A 595 -17.77 -14.93 28.48
N TYR A 596 -18.12 -15.89 27.65
CA TYR A 596 -19.23 -15.85 26.71
C TYR A 596 -20.13 -17.04 27.00
N VAL A 597 -21.41 -16.78 27.26
CA VAL A 597 -22.37 -17.82 27.61
C VAL A 597 -23.58 -17.72 26.70
N GLU A 598 -23.93 -18.79 26.02
CA GLU A 598 -25.21 -18.92 25.33
C GLU A 598 -26.21 -19.53 26.28
N CYS A 599 -27.26 -18.78 26.59
CA CYS A 599 -28.32 -19.20 27.49
C CYS A 599 -29.64 -19.41 26.76
N GLN A 600 -30.34 -20.45 27.12
CA GLN A 600 -31.74 -20.62 26.86
C GLN A 600 -32.51 -20.11 28.09
N ILE A 601 -33.37 -19.14 27.91
CA ILE A 601 -34.10 -18.44 29.01
C ILE A 601 -35.58 -18.47 28.72
N GLY A 602 -36.40 -18.83 29.73
CA GLY A 602 -37.85 -18.92 29.66
C GLY A 602 -38.38 -20.34 29.80
N GLU A 603 -39.71 -20.50 29.94
CA GLU A 603 -40.43 -21.78 30.05
C GLU A 603 -40.53 -22.48 28.67
N GLU A 604 -40.77 -23.81 28.64
CA GLU A 604 -40.72 -24.70 27.46
C GLU A 604 -41.44 -24.15 26.21
N ASP A 605 -42.53 -23.40 26.36
CA ASP A 605 -43.32 -22.89 25.23
C ASP A 605 -42.92 -21.45 24.80
N ASN A 606 -42.03 -20.76 25.56
CA ASN A 606 -41.62 -19.39 25.29
C ASN A 606 -40.15 -19.17 25.68
N THR A 607 -39.22 -19.83 24.97
CA THR A 607 -37.80 -19.74 25.27
C THR A 607 -37.08 -18.85 24.26
N SER A 608 -36.19 -17.99 24.78
CA SER A 608 -35.22 -17.24 23.97
C SER A 608 -33.82 -17.80 24.13
N ILE A 609 -33.06 -17.86 23.05
CA ILE A 609 -31.62 -18.24 23.06
C ILE A 609 -30.83 -16.98 22.78
N VAL A 610 -30.04 -16.57 23.77
CA VAL A 610 -29.26 -15.32 23.69
C VAL A 610 -27.87 -15.51 24.26
N TRP A 611 -26.91 -14.79 23.71
CA TRP A 611 -25.58 -14.71 24.26
C TRP A 611 -25.47 -13.61 25.33
N GLY A 612 -24.69 -13.88 26.35
CA GLY A 612 -24.23 -12.89 27.32
C GLY A 612 -22.70 -12.87 27.40
N VAL A 613 -22.17 -11.71 27.75
CA VAL A 613 -20.72 -11.49 27.90
C VAL A 613 -20.44 -10.92 29.29
N GLY A 614 -19.37 -11.43 29.91
CA GLY A 614 -18.89 -10.92 31.18
C GLY A 614 -17.39 -10.76 31.18
N ILE A 615 -16.91 -9.68 31.74
CA ILE A 615 -15.48 -9.35 31.85
C ILE A 615 -15.18 -9.07 33.32
N ASP A 616 -14.17 -9.77 33.88
CA ASP A 616 -13.73 -9.60 35.26
C ASP A 616 -12.32 -10.15 35.47
N THR A 617 -11.65 -9.75 36.53
CA THR A 617 -10.36 -10.35 36.94
C THR A 617 -10.51 -11.77 37.48
N SER A 618 -11.71 -12.13 37.93
CA SER A 618 -12.08 -13.49 38.39
C SER A 618 -12.84 -14.21 37.28
N ILE A 619 -12.31 -15.35 36.83
CA ILE A 619 -12.97 -16.24 35.84
C ILE A 619 -14.40 -16.61 36.27
N VAL A 620 -14.60 -16.93 37.56
CA VAL A 620 -15.92 -17.25 38.07
C VAL A 620 -16.86 -16.04 37.99
N THR A 621 -16.39 -14.86 38.39
CA THR A 621 -17.22 -13.65 38.34
C THR A 621 -17.52 -13.24 36.89
N SER A 622 -16.58 -13.37 35.96
CA SER A 622 -16.83 -13.08 34.54
C SER A 622 -17.90 -13.99 33.95
N SER A 623 -17.90 -15.29 34.31
CA SER A 623 -18.90 -16.26 33.87
C SER A 623 -20.30 -15.92 34.40
N LEU A 624 -20.41 -15.52 35.69
CA LEU A 624 -21.68 -15.16 36.29
C LEU A 624 -22.20 -13.81 35.73
N LYS A 625 -21.32 -12.85 35.46
CA LYS A 625 -21.68 -11.62 34.76
C LYS A 625 -22.20 -11.90 33.35
N ALA A 626 -21.62 -12.90 32.64
CA ALA A 626 -22.10 -13.32 31.33
C ALA A 626 -23.54 -13.87 31.40
N ILE A 627 -23.84 -14.69 32.39
CA ILE A 627 -25.21 -15.20 32.60
C ILE A 627 -26.20 -14.04 32.88
N ILE A 628 -25.83 -13.11 33.74
CA ILE A 628 -26.66 -11.90 34.01
C ILE A 628 -26.83 -11.08 32.72
N SER A 629 -25.80 -10.90 31.93
CA SER A 629 -25.89 -10.24 30.63
C SER A 629 -26.92 -10.92 29.73
N ALA A 630 -26.88 -12.26 29.61
CA ALA A 630 -27.87 -13.02 28.84
C ALA A 630 -29.29 -12.85 29.36
N ILE A 631 -29.51 -12.94 30.69
CA ILE A 631 -30.81 -12.75 31.31
C ILE A 631 -31.36 -11.36 31.03
N ASN A 632 -30.56 -10.33 31.28
CA ASN A 632 -30.97 -8.95 31.04
C ASN A 632 -31.34 -8.69 29.58
N ARG A 633 -30.60 -9.30 28.65
CA ARG A 633 -30.86 -9.18 27.19
C ARG A 633 -32.13 -9.91 26.77
N SER A 634 -32.48 -11.03 27.42
CA SER A 634 -33.72 -11.76 27.10
C SER A 634 -34.98 -11.01 27.50
N GLU A 635 -34.89 -10.09 28.45
CA GLU A 635 -35.97 -9.24 28.91
C GLU A 635 -36.05 -7.88 28.16
N ARG A 636 -35.14 -7.60 27.23
CA ARG A 636 -35.03 -6.37 26.43
C ARG A 636 -35.80 -6.50 25.11
#